data_9411f6c72ccfeddb14deff16fb559fe8
#
_entry.id   9411f6c72ccfeddb14deff16fb559fe8
#
_cell.length_a   1.000
_cell.length_b   1.000
_cell.length_c   1.000
_cell.angle_alpha   90.00
_cell.angle_beta   90.00
_cell.angle_gamma   90.00
#
_symmetry.space_group_name_H-M   'P 1'
#
loop_
_entity.id
_entity.type
_entity.pdbx_description
1 polymer ?
#
loop_
_entity_poly.entity_id
_entity_poly.type
_entity_poly.pdbx_seq_one_letter_code
_entity_poly.pdbx_strand_id
1 'polypeptide(L)'
;MSIYDLNAYEVLQTEDLSDLKSKGTLLKHKKSGARVLLMENDDENKVFTIGFRTPPSDSTGVPHIMEHSVLCGSKEFPVKDPFVELVKGSLNTFLNAMTYPDKTVYPVASCNDKDFQNLMHVYMDAVFYPNIYQHDKTFRQEGWSYKLDDPDGELTISGVVYNEMKGAFSSPEGVLDRVVLNSLFPDNAYSVESGGDPEMIPELTYEQFLDFHRKYYHPSNSYIYLYGDMDMEEKLRWLDEKYLSDFENEPVDSEIHLQKPFTEMKEVVQEYSIASEESDEDNTYLSYNKVIGTTLDEKLYLAFEILDYALLSAPGAPLKKALLDAGVGKDISGSYDNGVYQPIFSVISKNANVEQKEEFIRVIEDTLKDIVKNGINKKALRAGINYHEFRFREADFGNYPRGLMYGLQLFDSWLYDETKPFIHMQAIPTFEFLKEQVETGYFEELIQKYLLDNTHGSIVIIKPERGRTARMDKELADKLQAYKDSLSKEEIDALVKATKELEEYQEEESAPEDLAKIPVLGREDISREIAPIYNKELETSGVKLVHHEVETNGIGYTALLFDLSGIPEEKLPYISILQSVLGIINTKNYEYSELFNEINVHTGGIGTSLELYTDVTKVKEKEFRATFEIKGKALYPKMDVLFSMMREILMESDLGDEKRLKEILAMLKSRLQMSFLSSGHTTAALRSLSYTSPMAKFKDDTDGIGYYEVVKELEENFEEKKAELIANLRQIAQQIFRKDNLIISYTSSADGLAPMEEAFAKIADTLHTEEKEAATPCEIHCVKRNEGFKTSSKVQYVARTGNFIDRGVEYTGALQILKVILSYDYLWQNVRVKGGAYGCMSSFNRIGEGYLVSYRDPNLEKTMEIYEGVVEYLKNFNVDDRDMNKFIIGTISNIDRPMNPAAKGSRSMNLYMNYVSAEMIREERNQILDAQQSDIRALADVLQALLDAHELCVIGSEEKIEEQKEMFLEIKTL
;
A
#
# COMPACT_ATOMS: atom_id res chain seq x y z
N MET A 1 12.28 23.10 32.84
CA MET A 1 11.19 22.60 33.70
C MET A 1 10.88 21.18 33.19
N SER A 2 10.22 20.38 33.95
CA SER A 2 9.85 19.00 33.56
C SER A 2 8.40 18.99 33.07
N ILE A 3 8.02 18.06 32.20
CA ILE A 3 6.61 17.84 31.81
C ILE A 3 5.69 17.66 33.03
N TYR A 4 6.23 17.19 34.16
CA TYR A 4 5.54 17.03 35.44
C TYR A 4 5.22 18.36 36.14
N ASP A 5 5.81 19.46 35.73
CA ASP A 5 5.60 20.80 36.30
C ASP A 5 4.56 21.63 35.51
N LEU A 6 3.99 21.08 34.45
CA LEU A 6 2.99 21.73 33.60
C LEU A 6 1.61 21.68 34.25
N ASN A 7 1.14 22.82 34.77
CA ASN A 7 -0.14 22.93 35.48
C ASN A 7 -1.37 22.58 34.63
N ALA A 8 -1.28 22.75 33.30
CA ALA A 8 -2.37 22.46 32.36
C ALA A 8 -2.66 20.96 32.21
N TYR A 9 -1.68 20.12 32.54
CA TYR A 9 -1.81 18.68 32.37
C TYR A 9 -1.81 17.92 33.69
N GLU A 10 -2.44 16.75 33.66
CA GLU A 10 -2.36 15.72 34.68
C GLU A 10 -1.64 14.52 34.06
N VAL A 11 -0.56 14.07 34.69
CA VAL A 11 0.13 12.84 34.31
C VAL A 11 -0.61 11.67 34.89
N LEU A 12 -1.17 10.81 34.05
CA LEU A 12 -1.97 9.65 34.47
C LEU A 12 -1.13 8.40 34.64
N GLN A 13 -0.15 8.20 33.75
CA GLN A 13 0.68 7.00 33.70
C GLN A 13 2.04 7.32 33.07
N THR A 14 3.08 6.64 33.55
CA THR A 14 4.41 6.64 32.92
C THR A 14 4.95 5.24 32.92
N GLU A 15 5.44 4.77 31.75
CA GLU A 15 6.03 3.45 31.59
C GLU A 15 7.37 3.51 30.86
N ASP A 16 8.27 2.62 31.26
CA ASP A 16 9.51 2.34 30.53
C ASP A 16 9.21 1.27 29.48
N LEU A 17 9.17 1.67 28.22
CA LEU A 17 8.93 0.81 27.06
C LEU A 17 10.28 0.29 26.54
N SER A 18 10.95 -0.52 27.37
CA SER A 18 12.31 -0.99 27.10
C SER A 18 12.43 -1.77 25.79
N ASP A 19 11.40 -2.51 25.37
CA ASP A 19 11.35 -3.24 24.09
C ASP A 19 11.51 -2.31 22.90
N LEU A 20 11.02 -1.07 23.02
CA LEU A 20 11.04 -0.03 21.99
C LEU A 20 12.08 1.07 22.27
N LYS A 21 12.93 0.90 23.31
CA LYS A 21 13.89 1.92 23.76
C LYS A 21 13.25 3.29 23.94
N SER A 22 12.04 3.33 24.45
CA SER A 22 11.22 4.53 24.59
C SER A 22 10.67 4.68 25.99
N LYS A 23 10.30 5.90 26.36
CA LYS A 23 9.54 6.19 27.58
C LYS A 23 8.15 6.66 27.19
N GLY A 24 7.13 5.95 27.65
CA GLY A 24 5.74 6.28 27.44
C GLY A 24 5.21 7.16 28.59
N THR A 25 4.50 8.23 28.28
CA THR A 25 3.80 9.05 29.28
C THR A 25 2.41 9.41 28.79
N LEU A 26 1.39 9.02 29.55
CA LEU A 26 0.00 9.37 29.30
C LEU A 26 -0.40 10.57 30.16
N LEU A 27 -0.95 11.60 29.50
CA LEU A 27 -1.43 12.82 30.15
C LEU A 27 -2.88 13.11 29.76
N LYS A 28 -3.53 13.90 30.59
CA LYS A 28 -4.85 14.50 30.33
C LYS A 28 -4.75 16.01 30.46
N HIS A 29 -5.18 16.74 29.45
CA HIS A 29 -5.32 18.19 29.54
C HIS A 29 -6.53 18.53 30.42
N LYS A 30 -6.30 19.21 31.54
CA LYS A 30 -7.29 19.40 32.63
C LYS A 30 -8.52 20.19 32.18
N LYS A 31 -8.32 21.22 31.36
CA LYS A 31 -9.41 22.11 30.95
C LYS A 31 -10.27 21.49 29.86
N SER A 32 -9.65 21.00 28.77
CA SER A 32 -10.38 20.50 27.61
C SER A 32 -10.71 19.00 27.67
N GLY A 33 -10.03 18.25 28.56
CA GLY A 33 -10.18 16.80 28.64
C GLY A 33 -9.45 16.01 27.57
N ALA A 34 -8.64 16.66 26.69
CA ALA A 34 -7.86 16.01 25.68
C ALA A 34 -6.88 14.98 26.27
N ARG A 35 -6.75 13.84 25.61
CA ARG A 35 -5.79 12.77 25.95
C ARG A 35 -4.52 13.01 25.17
N VAL A 36 -3.37 12.98 25.82
CA VAL A 36 -2.07 13.19 25.20
C VAL A 36 -1.13 12.06 25.61
N LEU A 37 -0.54 11.40 24.64
CA LEU A 37 0.43 10.32 24.83
C LEU A 37 1.76 10.70 24.22
N LEU A 38 2.83 10.63 25.01
CA LEU A 38 4.20 10.88 24.59
C LEU A 38 4.96 9.57 24.52
N MET A 39 5.72 9.35 23.45
CA MET A 39 6.75 8.33 23.35
C MET A 39 8.10 8.98 23.09
N GLU A 40 8.87 9.20 24.18
CA GLU A 40 10.19 9.84 24.14
C GLU A 40 11.27 8.81 23.79
N ASN A 41 12.06 9.07 22.77
CA ASN A 41 13.20 8.25 22.31
C ASN A 41 14.16 9.08 21.45
N ASP A 42 15.19 8.46 20.87
CA ASP A 42 16.24 9.07 20.05
C ASP A 42 15.96 9.04 18.53
N ASP A 43 14.75 8.77 18.11
CA ASP A 43 14.38 8.78 16.70
C ASP A 43 14.19 10.22 16.20
N GLU A 44 15.02 10.63 15.25
CA GLU A 44 14.94 11.96 14.64
C GLU A 44 13.68 12.15 13.79
N ASN A 45 13.05 11.05 13.34
CA ASN A 45 11.81 11.09 12.55
C ASN A 45 10.59 11.24 13.46
N LYS A 46 10.31 12.47 13.82
CA LYS A 46 9.25 12.86 14.75
C LYS A 46 7.88 12.59 14.13
N VAL A 47 6.95 12.11 14.94
CA VAL A 47 5.55 11.87 14.54
C VAL A 47 4.60 12.59 15.49
N PHE A 48 3.64 13.26 14.89
CA PHE A 48 2.45 13.78 15.55
C PHE A 48 1.23 13.11 14.94
N THR A 49 0.28 12.73 15.77
CA THR A 49 -1.04 12.25 15.32
C THR A 49 -2.10 12.84 16.23
N ILE A 50 -3.16 13.39 15.63
CA ILE A 50 -4.41 13.64 16.34
C ILE A 50 -5.48 12.73 15.75
N GLY A 51 -6.16 12.00 16.62
CA GLY A 51 -7.24 11.08 16.25
C GLY A 51 -8.50 11.36 17.04
N PHE A 52 -9.64 10.99 16.47
CA PHE A 52 -10.95 11.09 17.11
C PHE A 52 -11.67 9.75 16.98
N ARG A 53 -12.45 9.38 17.99
CA ARG A 53 -13.47 8.34 17.79
C ARG A 53 -14.59 8.92 16.94
N THR A 54 -14.86 8.31 15.80
CA THR A 54 -15.83 8.80 14.81
C THR A 54 -16.77 7.67 14.37
N PRO A 55 -17.52 7.04 15.32
CA PRO A 55 -18.42 5.95 14.97
C PRO A 55 -19.51 6.42 14.01
N PRO A 56 -19.64 5.85 12.80
CA PRO A 56 -20.71 6.17 11.87
C PRO A 56 -22.06 5.64 12.38
N SER A 57 -23.14 6.34 12.05
CA SER A 57 -24.52 5.92 12.30
C SER A 57 -25.22 5.30 11.08
N ASP A 58 -24.66 5.53 9.90
CA ASP A 58 -25.18 5.10 8.61
C ASP A 58 -24.04 4.99 7.59
N SER A 59 -24.36 4.54 6.38
CA SER A 59 -23.37 4.35 5.31
C SER A 59 -23.23 5.57 4.37
N THR A 60 -23.57 6.77 4.82
CA THR A 60 -23.40 7.99 3.99
C THR A 60 -21.93 8.42 3.85
N GLY A 61 -21.02 7.79 4.59
CA GLY A 61 -19.59 8.11 4.52
C GLY A 61 -19.22 9.44 5.15
N VAL A 62 -20.05 9.97 6.05
CA VAL A 62 -19.78 11.26 6.69
C VAL A 62 -18.41 11.32 7.39
N PRO A 63 -17.87 10.25 8.04
CA PRO A 63 -16.52 10.29 8.60
C PRO A 63 -15.44 10.53 7.54
N HIS A 64 -15.55 9.89 6.39
CA HIS A 64 -14.60 9.98 5.28
C HIS A 64 -14.68 11.34 4.56
N ILE A 65 -15.90 11.79 4.27
CA ILE A 65 -16.11 13.13 3.70
C ILE A 65 -15.59 14.21 4.64
N MET A 66 -15.76 14.03 5.96
CA MET A 66 -15.22 14.95 6.96
C MET A 66 -13.69 14.93 6.99
N GLU A 67 -13.08 13.77 6.89
CA GLU A 67 -11.62 13.62 6.81
C GLU A 67 -11.03 14.48 5.70
N HIS A 68 -11.56 14.36 4.48
CA HIS A 68 -11.14 15.18 3.34
C HIS A 68 -11.41 16.66 3.58
N SER A 69 -12.61 16.99 4.05
CA SER A 69 -13.10 18.37 4.08
C SER A 69 -12.41 19.26 5.12
N VAL A 70 -12.00 18.73 6.27
CA VAL A 70 -11.30 19.53 7.29
C VAL A 70 -9.93 20.02 6.81
N LEU A 71 -9.31 19.28 5.87
CA LEU A 71 -8.04 19.65 5.26
C LEU A 71 -8.18 20.69 4.12
N CYS A 72 -9.41 21.10 3.79
CA CYS A 72 -9.72 22.10 2.76
C CYS A 72 -9.83 23.52 3.31
N GLY A 73 -8.87 23.93 4.15
CA GLY A 73 -8.80 25.26 4.73
C GLY A 73 -9.34 25.39 6.15
N SER A 74 -8.71 26.29 6.89
CA SER A 74 -9.01 26.52 8.30
C SER A 74 -8.89 27.97 8.69
N LYS A 75 -9.17 28.30 9.94
CA LYS A 75 -9.21 29.69 10.46
C LYS A 75 -7.90 30.43 10.26
N GLU A 76 -6.76 29.84 10.60
CA GLU A 76 -5.45 30.45 10.42
C GLU A 76 -4.86 30.23 9.02
N PHE A 77 -5.27 29.15 8.37
CA PHE A 77 -4.82 28.77 7.04
C PHE A 77 -5.99 28.69 6.03
N PRO A 78 -6.59 29.85 5.66
CA PRO A 78 -7.82 29.89 4.86
C PRO A 78 -7.59 29.70 3.37
N VAL A 79 -6.60 28.92 2.98
CA VAL A 79 -6.38 28.46 1.59
C VAL A 79 -7.28 27.26 1.29
N LYS A 80 -7.61 27.04 0.03
CA LYS A 80 -8.52 25.96 -0.36
C LYS A 80 -7.96 24.56 -0.09
N ASP A 81 -6.65 24.40 -0.18
CA ASP A 81 -5.98 23.11 -0.01
C ASP A 81 -4.64 23.29 0.70
N PRO A 82 -4.65 23.50 2.03
CA PRO A 82 -3.42 23.58 2.83
C PRO A 82 -2.60 22.29 2.76
N PHE A 83 -3.26 21.13 2.60
CA PHE A 83 -2.62 19.83 2.49
C PHE A 83 -1.68 19.79 1.27
N VAL A 84 -2.17 20.18 0.09
CA VAL A 84 -1.36 20.22 -1.13
C VAL A 84 -0.22 21.23 -1.02
N GLU A 85 -0.46 22.37 -0.38
CA GLU A 85 0.58 23.36 -0.13
C GLU A 85 1.70 22.81 0.77
N LEU A 86 1.36 22.01 1.78
CA LEU A 86 2.35 21.33 2.63
C LEU A 86 3.08 20.21 1.88
N VAL A 87 2.41 19.40 1.08
CA VAL A 87 3.09 18.37 0.27
C VAL A 87 4.11 18.98 -0.67
N LYS A 88 3.79 20.12 -1.26
CA LYS A 88 4.71 20.87 -2.14
C LYS A 88 5.88 21.50 -1.39
N GLY A 89 5.69 21.94 -0.15
CA GLY A 89 6.58 22.89 0.52
C GLY A 89 7.12 22.47 1.88
N SER A 90 7.03 21.20 2.27
CA SER A 90 7.57 20.69 3.54
C SER A 90 8.58 19.55 3.34
N LEU A 91 9.40 19.31 4.36
CA LEU A 91 10.31 18.17 4.46
C LEU A 91 9.64 16.97 5.15
N ASN A 92 8.34 16.81 4.95
CA ASN A 92 7.59 15.74 5.56
C ASN A 92 8.14 14.36 5.15
N THR A 93 8.20 13.45 6.10
CA THR A 93 8.46 12.03 5.86
C THR A 93 7.17 11.23 5.77
N PHE A 94 6.08 11.81 6.28
CA PHE A 94 4.72 11.32 6.15
C PHE A 94 3.72 12.46 6.33
N LEU A 95 2.71 12.48 5.48
CA LEU A 95 1.61 13.45 5.51
C LEU A 95 0.37 12.78 4.94
N ASN A 96 -0.66 12.56 5.75
CA ASN A 96 -1.91 11.93 5.33
C ASN A 96 -3.03 12.17 6.35
N ALA A 97 -4.22 11.68 6.02
CA ALA A 97 -5.33 11.45 6.94
C ALA A 97 -5.91 10.06 6.64
N MET A 98 -6.58 9.44 7.59
CA MET A 98 -7.07 8.07 7.47
C MET A 98 -8.38 7.89 8.23
N THR A 99 -9.41 7.41 7.53
CA THR A 99 -10.68 7.00 8.12
C THR A 99 -10.74 5.48 8.27
N TYR A 100 -10.97 5.04 9.49
CA TYR A 100 -11.19 3.65 9.89
C TYR A 100 -12.66 3.44 10.27
N PRO A 101 -13.09 2.21 10.53
CA PRO A 101 -14.49 1.94 10.89
C PRO A 101 -15.00 2.68 12.14
N ASP A 102 -14.11 3.09 13.04
CA ASP A 102 -14.47 3.68 14.33
C ASP A 102 -13.67 4.93 14.73
N LYS A 103 -12.66 5.28 13.94
CA LYS A 103 -11.77 6.42 14.20
C LYS A 103 -11.35 7.12 12.92
N THR A 104 -11.02 8.40 13.05
CA THR A 104 -10.35 9.17 11.99
C THR A 104 -9.09 9.77 12.57
N VAL A 105 -7.95 9.60 11.91
CA VAL A 105 -6.63 10.01 12.39
C VAL A 105 -5.91 10.90 11.38
N TYR A 106 -5.17 11.87 11.88
CA TYR A 106 -4.47 12.89 11.12
C TYR A 106 -2.97 12.87 11.49
N PRO A 107 -2.17 11.97 10.90
CA PRO A 107 -0.76 11.83 11.20
C PRO A 107 0.13 12.69 10.30
N VAL A 108 1.19 13.26 10.90
CA VAL A 108 2.27 13.91 10.20
C VAL A 108 3.62 13.49 10.78
N ALA A 109 4.66 13.49 9.94
CA ALA A 109 6.02 13.18 10.38
C ALA A 109 7.06 14.03 9.63
N SER A 110 8.13 14.41 10.35
CA SER A 110 9.28 15.12 9.78
C SER A 110 10.52 14.94 10.66
N CYS A 111 11.69 14.85 10.02
CA CYS A 111 12.98 14.91 10.72
C CYS A 111 13.41 16.35 11.08
N ASN A 112 12.83 17.35 10.44
CA ASN A 112 13.15 18.76 10.68
C ASN A 112 12.22 19.35 11.75
N ASP A 113 12.77 19.93 12.81
CA ASP A 113 11.97 20.46 13.95
C ASP A 113 11.04 21.60 13.57
N LYS A 114 11.52 22.53 12.70
CA LYS A 114 10.71 23.66 12.24
C LYS A 114 9.56 23.19 11.37
N ASP A 115 9.83 22.27 10.46
CA ASP A 115 8.83 21.65 9.60
C ASP A 115 7.81 20.86 10.40
N PHE A 116 8.26 20.02 11.34
CA PHE A 116 7.39 19.26 12.23
C PHE A 116 6.42 20.18 13.00
N GLN A 117 6.91 21.30 13.53
CA GLN A 117 6.06 22.28 14.21
C GLN A 117 5.03 22.91 13.27
N ASN A 118 5.43 23.22 12.05
CA ASN A 118 4.56 23.76 11.01
C ASN A 118 3.43 22.78 10.65
N LEU A 119 3.79 21.52 10.41
CA LEU A 119 2.85 20.45 10.08
C LEU A 119 1.83 20.25 11.22
N MET A 120 2.32 20.17 12.46
CA MET A 120 1.47 20.03 13.64
C MET A 120 0.49 21.22 13.76
N HIS A 121 0.96 22.44 13.49
CA HIS A 121 0.13 23.65 13.56
C HIS A 121 -1.02 23.63 12.54
N VAL A 122 -0.70 23.32 11.26
CA VAL A 122 -1.72 23.28 10.21
C VAL A 122 -2.77 22.20 10.51
N TYR A 123 -2.35 21.03 10.98
CA TYR A 123 -3.28 19.94 11.27
C TYR A 123 -4.16 20.19 12.49
N MET A 124 -3.62 20.81 13.55
CA MET A 124 -4.41 21.21 14.71
C MET A 124 -5.47 22.25 14.35
N ASP A 125 -5.11 23.25 13.54
CA ASP A 125 -6.06 24.27 13.10
C ASP A 125 -7.13 23.69 12.17
N ALA A 126 -6.75 22.80 11.27
CA ALA A 126 -7.64 22.11 10.34
C ALA A 126 -8.73 21.31 11.06
N VAL A 127 -8.37 20.49 12.06
CA VAL A 127 -9.35 19.63 12.72
C VAL A 127 -10.27 20.38 13.69
N PHE A 128 -9.80 21.47 14.34
CA PHE A 128 -10.60 22.20 15.31
C PHE A 128 -11.33 23.40 14.75
N TYR A 129 -10.79 24.04 13.72
CA TYR A 129 -11.32 25.28 13.14
C TYR A 129 -11.43 25.24 11.61
N PRO A 130 -12.00 24.17 11.01
CA PRO A 130 -12.09 24.06 9.54
C PRO A 130 -13.07 25.10 8.96
N ASN A 131 -12.82 25.52 7.74
CA ASN A 131 -13.66 26.50 7.03
C ASN A 131 -14.98 25.92 6.49
N ILE A 132 -15.28 24.67 6.79
CA ILE A 132 -16.49 23.95 6.33
C ILE A 132 -17.81 24.63 6.70
N TYR A 133 -17.79 25.55 7.69
CA TYR A 133 -18.97 26.29 8.16
C TYR A 133 -19.29 27.52 7.33
N GLN A 134 -18.40 27.97 6.45
CA GLN A 134 -18.55 29.22 5.69
C GLN A 134 -19.47 29.05 4.48
N HIS A 135 -19.43 27.90 3.82
CA HIS A 135 -20.22 27.54 2.65
C HIS A 135 -20.20 26.02 2.42
N ASP A 136 -21.12 25.54 1.60
CA ASP A 136 -21.27 24.12 1.27
C ASP A 136 -20.33 23.63 0.15
N LYS A 137 -19.52 24.47 -0.46
CA LYS A 137 -18.74 24.14 -1.65
C LYS A 137 -17.70 23.03 -1.40
N THR A 138 -17.02 23.06 -0.24
CA THR A 138 -16.08 21.99 0.16
C THR A 138 -16.80 20.64 0.29
N PHE A 139 -17.95 20.62 0.97
CA PHE A 139 -18.78 19.43 1.08
C PHE A 139 -19.20 18.89 -0.29
N ARG A 140 -19.61 19.78 -1.21
CA ARG A 140 -20.03 19.40 -2.56
C ARG A 140 -18.88 18.92 -3.44
N GLN A 141 -17.68 19.43 -3.25
CA GLN A 141 -16.48 18.99 -3.94
C GLN A 141 -15.98 17.65 -3.43
N GLU A 142 -15.77 17.53 -2.11
CA GLU A 142 -15.17 16.34 -1.50
C GLU A 142 -16.18 15.22 -1.31
N GLY A 143 -17.41 15.52 -0.92
CA GLY A 143 -18.47 14.55 -0.69
C GLY A 143 -19.21 14.17 -1.97
N TRP A 144 -20.28 14.92 -2.25
CA TRP A 144 -21.10 14.70 -3.44
C TRP A 144 -21.91 15.94 -3.84
N SER A 145 -22.26 16.03 -5.12
CA SER A 145 -23.22 17.03 -5.64
C SER A 145 -23.87 16.56 -6.93
N TYR A 146 -25.05 17.05 -7.22
CA TYR A 146 -25.61 16.95 -8.55
C TYR A 146 -24.80 17.80 -9.53
N LYS A 147 -24.50 17.23 -10.69
CA LYS A 147 -23.83 17.91 -11.81
C LYS A 147 -24.77 17.96 -13.01
N LEU A 148 -25.06 19.18 -13.50
CA LEU A 148 -25.85 19.45 -14.68
C LEU A 148 -25.23 20.63 -15.43
N ASP A 149 -24.57 20.37 -16.54
CA ASP A 149 -23.81 21.38 -17.30
C ASP A 149 -24.71 22.33 -18.08
N ASP A 150 -25.83 21.83 -18.60
CA ASP A 150 -26.85 22.61 -19.29
C ASP A 150 -28.26 22.02 -19.04
N PRO A 151 -29.35 22.77 -19.28
CA PRO A 151 -30.70 22.30 -18.98
C PRO A 151 -31.13 21.06 -19.75
N ASP A 152 -30.59 20.80 -20.92
CA ASP A 152 -30.92 19.64 -21.76
C ASP A 152 -29.94 18.47 -21.52
N GLY A 153 -28.82 18.73 -20.82
CA GLY A 153 -27.77 17.76 -20.50
C GLY A 153 -28.22 16.66 -19.56
N GLU A 154 -27.39 15.65 -19.40
CA GLU A 154 -27.59 14.55 -18.46
C GLU A 154 -27.33 15.00 -17.02
N LEU A 155 -28.22 14.67 -16.09
CA LEU A 155 -28.01 14.88 -14.65
C LEU A 155 -27.17 13.74 -14.09
N THR A 156 -26.04 14.07 -13.49
CA THR A 156 -25.13 13.10 -12.89
C THR A 156 -24.81 13.45 -11.43
N ILE A 157 -24.13 12.54 -10.72
CA ILE A 157 -23.58 12.78 -9.38
C ILE A 157 -22.07 12.82 -9.48
N SER A 158 -21.43 13.78 -8.83
CA SER A 158 -19.98 13.95 -8.77
C SER A 158 -19.54 14.26 -7.33
N GLY A 159 -18.27 13.96 -7.02
CA GLY A 159 -17.63 14.20 -5.73
C GLY A 159 -16.39 13.33 -5.58
N VAL A 160 -15.37 13.80 -4.88
CA VAL A 160 -14.11 13.06 -4.75
C VAL A 160 -14.34 11.74 -4.02
N VAL A 161 -14.90 11.77 -2.80
CA VAL A 161 -15.20 10.55 -2.01
C VAL A 161 -16.24 9.66 -2.71
N TYR A 162 -17.28 10.25 -3.32
CA TYR A 162 -18.27 9.49 -4.08
C TYR A 162 -17.62 8.65 -5.19
N ASN A 163 -16.72 9.25 -5.98
CA ASN A 163 -16.02 8.55 -7.06
C ASN A 163 -15.00 7.54 -6.54
N GLU A 164 -14.29 7.88 -5.47
CA GLU A 164 -13.37 6.95 -4.81
C GLU A 164 -14.07 5.68 -4.35
N MET A 165 -15.21 5.84 -3.70
CA MET A 165 -15.96 4.70 -3.18
C MET A 165 -16.60 3.88 -4.29
N LYS A 166 -16.99 4.46 -5.41
CA LYS A 166 -17.36 3.70 -6.62
C LYS A 166 -16.23 2.76 -7.07
N GLY A 167 -14.99 3.24 -7.01
CA GLY A 167 -13.81 2.42 -7.30
C GLY A 167 -13.56 1.33 -6.26
N ALA A 168 -13.67 1.65 -4.97
CA ALA A 168 -13.48 0.69 -3.87
C ALA A 168 -14.52 -0.44 -3.91
N PHE A 169 -15.75 -0.14 -4.28
CA PHE A 169 -16.85 -1.11 -4.41
C PHE A 169 -16.78 -1.94 -5.70
N SER A 170 -15.84 -1.68 -6.59
CA SER A 170 -15.63 -2.49 -7.80
C SER A 170 -14.74 -3.71 -7.54
N SER A 171 -14.03 -3.78 -6.41
CA SER A 171 -13.17 -4.91 -6.03
C SER A 171 -13.97 -5.96 -5.25
N PRO A 172 -13.91 -7.26 -5.64
CA PRO A 172 -14.57 -8.32 -4.87
C PRO A 172 -14.04 -8.47 -3.45
N GLU A 173 -12.74 -8.21 -3.21
CA GLU A 173 -12.16 -8.19 -1.87
C GLU A 173 -12.75 -7.05 -1.04
N GLY A 174 -12.85 -5.85 -1.59
CA GLY A 174 -13.44 -4.71 -0.89
C GLY A 174 -14.92 -4.94 -0.55
N VAL A 175 -15.66 -5.67 -1.40
CA VAL A 175 -17.03 -6.11 -1.10
C VAL A 175 -17.01 -7.13 0.04
N LEU A 176 -16.11 -8.12 -0.01
CA LEU A 176 -16.00 -9.18 1.00
C LEU A 176 -15.69 -8.59 2.38
N ASP A 177 -14.65 -7.78 2.51
CA ASP A 177 -14.19 -7.22 3.78
C ASP A 177 -15.30 -6.42 4.47
N ARG A 178 -16.02 -5.59 3.71
CA ARG A 178 -17.16 -4.84 4.21
C ARG A 178 -18.31 -5.74 4.67
N VAL A 179 -18.71 -6.72 3.86
CA VAL A 179 -19.80 -7.62 4.21
C VAL A 179 -19.44 -8.47 5.42
N VAL A 180 -18.18 -8.90 5.56
CA VAL A 180 -17.71 -9.61 6.75
C VAL A 180 -17.88 -8.74 7.99
N LEU A 181 -17.37 -7.51 7.98
CA LEU A 181 -17.48 -6.60 9.12
C LEU A 181 -18.93 -6.33 9.49
N ASN A 182 -19.76 -5.92 8.54
CA ASN A 182 -21.18 -5.60 8.79
C ASN A 182 -21.98 -6.82 9.26
N SER A 183 -21.69 -8.01 8.76
CA SER A 183 -22.38 -9.23 9.15
C SER A 183 -22.14 -9.64 10.60
N LEU A 184 -20.92 -9.35 11.11
CA LEU A 184 -20.50 -9.73 12.46
C LEU A 184 -20.94 -8.73 13.54
N PHE A 185 -21.20 -7.49 13.16
CA PHE A 185 -21.46 -6.39 14.10
C PHE A 185 -22.72 -5.57 13.77
N PRO A 186 -23.91 -6.20 13.68
CA PRO A 186 -25.13 -5.53 13.24
C PRO A 186 -25.70 -4.50 14.21
N ASP A 187 -25.25 -4.48 15.48
CA ASP A 187 -25.84 -3.65 16.55
C ASP A 187 -24.92 -2.49 16.97
N ASN A 188 -23.81 -2.27 16.28
CA ASN A 188 -22.87 -1.16 16.63
C ASN A 188 -22.36 -0.44 15.36
N ALA A 189 -21.37 0.45 15.50
CA ALA A 189 -20.84 1.28 14.43
C ALA A 189 -20.27 0.49 13.22
N TYR A 190 -19.85 -0.76 13.43
CA TYR A 190 -19.31 -1.59 12.37
C TYR A 190 -20.40 -2.22 11.47
N SER A 191 -21.68 -2.00 11.77
CA SER A 191 -22.80 -2.44 10.93
C SER A 191 -22.95 -1.67 9.61
N VAL A 192 -22.25 -0.54 9.49
CA VAL A 192 -22.33 0.41 8.38
C VAL A 192 -20.95 0.74 7.82
N GLU A 193 -20.91 1.37 6.65
CA GLU A 193 -19.68 1.69 5.94
C GLU A 193 -19.20 3.11 6.28
N SER A 194 -18.08 3.22 7.02
CA SER A 194 -17.50 4.52 7.39
C SER A 194 -16.95 5.30 6.20
N GLY A 195 -16.46 4.59 5.19
CA GLY A 195 -15.98 5.18 3.93
C GLY A 195 -17.10 5.71 3.04
N GLY A 196 -18.30 5.19 3.21
CA GLY A 196 -19.49 5.53 2.46
C GLY A 196 -19.86 4.54 1.35
N ASP A 197 -21.12 4.20 1.28
CA ASP A 197 -21.71 3.43 0.20
C ASP A 197 -22.14 4.39 -0.93
N PRO A 198 -21.68 4.23 -2.18
CA PRO A 198 -22.08 5.10 -3.28
C PRO A 198 -23.59 5.25 -3.48
N GLU A 199 -24.38 4.28 -3.08
CA GLU A 199 -25.85 4.39 -3.12
C GLU A 199 -26.41 5.26 -1.98
N MET A 200 -25.69 5.37 -0.86
CA MET A 200 -26.12 6.08 0.35
C MET A 200 -25.46 7.46 0.50
N ILE A 201 -24.24 7.66 -0.04
CA ILE A 201 -23.53 8.95 0.02
C ILE A 201 -24.44 10.11 -0.40
N PRO A 202 -25.26 10.01 -1.48
CA PRO A 202 -26.14 11.12 -1.91
C PRO A 202 -27.31 11.43 -0.96
N GLU A 203 -27.48 10.68 0.12
CA GLU A 203 -28.46 10.97 1.16
C GLU A 203 -27.91 11.91 2.24
N LEU A 204 -26.58 12.09 2.29
CA LEU A 204 -25.95 12.97 3.27
C LEU A 204 -26.23 14.43 2.96
N THR A 205 -26.82 15.14 3.93
CA THR A 205 -27.06 16.58 3.85
C THR A 205 -25.89 17.37 4.45
N TYR A 206 -25.73 18.61 4.00
CA TYR A 206 -24.71 19.52 4.54
C TYR A 206 -24.87 19.77 6.05
N GLU A 207 -26.09 19.85 6.56
CA GLU A 207 -26.32 20.06 8.02
C GLU A 207 -25.89 18.81 8.83
N GLN A 208 -26.23 17.60 8.37
CA GLN A 208 -25.76 16.36 9.03
C GLN A 208 -24.23 16.27 9.04
N PHE A 209 -23.60 16.68 7.93
CA PHE A 209 -22.14 16.78 7.82
C PHE A 209 -21.58 17.76 8.87
N LEU A 210 -22.12 18.95 9.01
CA LEU A 210 -21.68 19.91 10.03
C LEU A 210 -21.94 19.41 11.46
N ASP A 211 -23.05 18.73 11.70
CA ASP A 211 -23.38 18.16 13.02
C ASP A 211 -22.39 17.06 13.40
N PHE A 212 -21.89 16.31 12.44
CA PHE A 212 -20.86 15.30 12.67
C PHE A 212 -19.56 15.92 13.20
N HIS A 213 -19.10 17.03 12.60
CA HIS A 213 -17.94 17.77 13.09
C HIS A 213 -18.18 18.33 14.49
N ARG A 214 -19.31 19.01 14.71
CA ARG A 214 -19.68 19.58 16.03
C ARG A 214 -19.67 18.53 17.14
N LYS A 215 -20.10 17.30 16.82
CA LYS A 215 -20.21 16.21 17.78
C LYS A 215 -18.86 15.57 18.09
N TYR A 216 -18.07 15.25 17.08
CA TYR A 216 -16.92 14.37 17.27
C TYR A 216 -15.55 15.09 17.29
N TYR A 217 -15.40 16.24 16.65
CA TYR A 217 -14.14 16.97 16.52
C TYR A 217 -13.95 17.97 17.68
N HIS A 218 -13.93 17.43 18.88
CA HIS A 218 -13.73 18.19 20.11
C HIS A 218 -12.55 17.61 20.90
N PRO A 219 -11.71 18.46 21.58
CA PRO A 219 -10.58 17.95 22.35
C PRO A 219 -10.92 16.85 23.35
N SER A 220 -12.12 16.88 23.98
CA SER A 220 -12.56 15.82 24.90
C SER A 220 -12.73 14.45 24.24
N ASN A 221 -12.85 14.39 22.91
CA ASN A 221 -12.90 13.17 22.10
C ASN A 221 -11.59 12.87 21.41
N SER A 222 -10.58 13.73 21.55
CA SER A 222 -9.31 13.60 20.86
C SER A 222 -8.31 12.71 21.58
N TYR A 223 -7.43 12.10 20.78
CA TYR A 223 -6.26 11.31 21.17
C TYR A 223 -5.06 11.91 20.47
N ILE A 224 -4.20 12.61 21.21
CA ILE A 224 -3.01 13.27 20.67
C ILE A 224 -1.79 12.42 21.00
N TYR A 225 -0.96 12.15 19.99
CA TYR A 225 0.24 11.34 20.11
C TYR A 225 1.45 12.09 19.58
N LEU A 226 2.54 12.09 20.37
CA LEU A 226 3.85 12.67 20.03
C LEU A 226 4.93 11.60 20.22
N TYR A 227 5.76 11.41 19.20
CA TYR A 227 6.83 10.42 19.17
C TYR A 227 8.14 11.02 18.67
N GLY A 228 9.25 10.61 19.27
CA GLY A 228 10.58 10.88 18.77
C GLY A 228 11.42 11.79 19.66
N ASP A 229 12.57 12.23 19.11
CA ASP A 229 13.51 13.15 19.76
C ASP A 229 13.05 14.59 19.58
N MET A 230 12.36 15.11 20.59
CA MET A 230 11.88 16.50 20.62
C MET A 230 11.74 17.03 22.06
N ASP A 231 11.68 18.36 22.21
CA ASP A 231 11.31 18.99 23.47
C ASP A 231 9.80 18.82 23.73
N MET A 232 9.45 17.75 24.46
CA MET A 232 8.05 17.44 24.78
C MET A 232 7.39 18.52 25.64
N GLU A 233 8.14 19.21 26.51
CA GLU A 233 7.61 20.31 27.33
C GLU A 233 7.18 21.48 26.44
N GLU A 234 8.01 21.86 25.48
CA GLU A 234 7.70 22.91 24.51
C GLU A 234 6.44 22.59 23.73
N LYS A 235 6.32 21.34 23.23
CA LYS A 235 5.16 20.90 22.45
C LYS A 235 3.87 20.91 23.28
N LEU A 236 3.93 20.43 24.51
CA LEU A 236 2.78 20.44 25.41
C LEU A 236 2.32 21.87 25.77
N ARG A 237 3.25 22.80 26.03
CA ARG A 237 2.91 24.21 26.24
C ARG A 237 2.24 24.81 25.02
N TRP A 238 2.79 24.56 23.85
CA TRP A 238 2.23 25.06 22.62
C TRP A 238 0.83 24.52 22.36
N LEU A 239 0.59 23.22 22.58
CA LEU A 239 -0.74 22.62 22.47
C LEU A 239 -1.76 23.26 23.43
N ASP A 240 -1.37 23.48 24.70
CA ASP A 240 -2.21 24.15 25.68
C ASP A 240 -2.53 25.60 25.27
N GLU A 241 -1.49 26.40 25.04
CA GLU A 241 -1.62 27.86 24.83
C GLU A 241 -2.31 28.19 23.50
N LYS A 242 -2.08 27.40 22.48
CA LYS A 242 -2.53 27.69 21.12
C LYS A 242 -3.92 27.11 20.81
N TYR A 243 -4.27 25.97 21.40
CA TYR A 243 -5.51 25.26 21.07
C TYR A 243 -6.31 24.78 22.27
N LEU A 244 -5.73 23.92 23.12
CA LEU A 244 -6.51 23.16 24.08
C LEU A 244 -7.14 24.03 25.18
N SER A 245 -6.51 25.18 25.54
CA SER A 245 -7.06 26.12 26.55
C SER A 245 -8.29 26.89 26.06
N ASP A 246 -8.61 26.86 24.77
CA ASP A 246 -9.83 27.49 24.23
C ASP A 246 -11.10 26.66 24.50
N PHE A 247 -10.94 25.37 24.84
CA PHE A 247 -12.05 24.43 25.02
C PHE A 247 -12.27 24.07 26.51
N GLU A 248 -13.52 23.86 26.85
CA GLU A 248 -13.92 23.24 28.13
C GLU A 248 -14.10 21.73 27.92
N ASN A 249 -14.00 20.96 29.00
CA ASN A 249 -14.24 19.52 28.94
C ASN A 249 -15.74 19.25 28.73
N GLU A 250 -16.10 18.67 27.60
CA GLU A 250 -17.46 18.28 27.24
C GLU A 250 -17.53 16.79 27.01
N PRO A 251 -18.47 16.06 27.65
CA PRO A 251 -18.66 14.63 27.36
C PRO A 251 -19.12 14.43 25.92
N VAL A 252 -18.41 13.57 25.17
CA VAL A 252 -18.77 13.18 23.81
C VAL A 252 -19.21 11.72 23.82
N ASP A 253 -20.44 11.47 23.34
CA ASP A 253 -20.95 10.11 23.15
C ASP A 253 -20.36 9.51 21.86
N SER A 254 -19.21 8.87 22.01
CA SER A 254 -18.45 8.24 20.93
C SER A 254 -17.97 6.83 21.27
N GLU A 255 -18.45 6.26 22.38
CA GLU A 255 -18.00 4.93 22.83
C GLU A 255 -18.37 3.84 21.81
N ILE A 256 -17.41 2.96 21.55
CA ILE A 256 -17.62 1.80 20.70
C ILE A 256 -18.14 0.65 21.56
N HIS A 257 -19.38 0.26 21.35
CA HIS A 257 -20.01 -0.80 22.13
C HIS A 257 -19.68 -2.18 21.57
N LEU A 258 -19.54 -3.16 22.48
CA LEU A 258 -19.33 -4.54 22.10
C LEU A 258 -20.59 -5.13 21.44
N GLN A 259 -20.41 -5.82 20.34
CA GLN A 259 -21.44 -6.68 19.77
C GLN A 259 -21.65 -7.89 20.70
N LYS A 260 -22.89 -8.18 21.03
CA LYS A 260 -23.23 -9.40 21.78
C LYS A 260 -23.04 -10.63 20.91
N PRO A 261 -22.52 -11.74 21.47
CA PRO A 261 -22.38 -12.98 20.73
C PRO A 261 -23.71 -13.46 20.14
N PHE A 262 -23.67 -14.01 18.94
CA PHE A 262 -24.83 -14.62 18.30
C PHE A 262 -25.18 -15.96 18.95
N THR A 263 -26.43 -16.38 18.82
CA THR A 263 -26.89 -17.74 19.22
C THR A 263 -26.53 -18.80 18.17
N GLU A 264 -26.37 -18.38 16.92
CA GLU A 264 -25.97 -19.21 15.77
C GLU A 264 -25.19 -18.34 14.76
N MET A 265 -24.35 -18.97 13.94
CA MET A 265 -23.64 -18.24 12.89
C MET A 265 -24.62 -17.68 11.85
N LYS A 266 -24.33 -16.50 11.35
CA LYS A 266 -25.10 -15.88 10.27
C LYS A 266 -24.59 -16.34 8.89
N GLU A 267 -25.50 -16.36 7.92
CA GLU A 267 -25.16 -16.56 6.50
C GLU A 267 -25.56 -15.31 5.72
N VAL A 268 -24.64 -14.79 4.92
CA VAL A 268 -24.86 -13.62 4.06
C VAL A 268 -24.37 -13.91 2.66
N VAL A 269 -25.22 -13.61 1.68
CA VAL A 269 -24.90 -13.73 0.26
C VAL A 269 -24.95 -12.33 -0.36
N GLN A 270 -23.86 -11.93 -1.00
CA GLN A 270 -23.75 -10.65 -1.71
C GLN A 270 -23.27 -10.89 -3.13
N GLU A 271 -23.74 -10.10 -4.08
CA GLU A 271 -23.31 -10.13 -5.46
C GLU A 271 -22.24 -9.07 -5.72
N TYR A 272 -21.28 -9.41 -6.58
CA TYR A 272 -20.32 -8.46 -7.11
C TYR A 272 -20.28 -8.53 -8.65
N SER A 273 -19.78 -7.48 -9.28
CA SER A 273 -19.78 -7.38 -10.74
C SER A 273 -18.57 -8.08 -11.36
N ILE A 274 -18.81 -8.85 -12.40
CA ILE A 274 -17.79 -9.34 -13.32
C ILE A 274 -18.07 -8.82 -14.73
N ALA A 275 -17.05 -8.82 -15.60
CA ALA A 275 -17.18 -8.40 -16.98
C ALA A 275 -18.18 -9.27 -17.75
N SER A 276 -18.80 -8.72 -18.80
CA SER A 276 -19.86 -9.41 -19.55
C SER A 276 -19.41 -10.71 -20.23
N GLU A 277 -18.13 -10.78 -20.61
CA GLU A 277 -17.50 -11.95 -21.25
C GLU A 277 -16.83 -12.90 -20.25
N GLU A 278 -16.71 -12.52 -18.98
CA GLU A 278 -16.07 -13.30 -17.93
C GLU A 278 -16.94 -14.46 -17.49
N SER A 279 -16.35 -15.58 -17.05
CA SER A 279 -17.08 -16.75 -16.55
C SER A 279 -17.54 -16.51 -15.11
N ASP A 280 -18.75 -16.95 -14.79
CA ASP A 280 -19.25 -17.04 -13.41
C ASP A 280 -18.77 -18.31 -12.68
N GLU A 281 -18.25 -19.30 -13.41
CA GLU A 281 -17.61 -20.47 -12.80
C GLU A 281 -16.25 -20.09 -12.21
N ASP A 282 -15.96 -20.66 -11.04
CA ASP A 282 -14.71 -20.43 -10.30
C ASP A 282 -14.42 -18.95 -9.97
N ASN A 283 -15.47 -18.17 -9.71
CA ASN A 283 -15.37 -16.75 -9.38
C ASN A 283 -16.12 -16.36 -8.09
N THR A 284 -16.56 -17.35 -7.30
CA THR A 284 -17.17 -17.12 -5.98
C THR A 284 -16.10 -17.02 -4.91
N TYR A 285 -16.32 -16.12 -3.95
CA TYR A 285 -15.55 -16.03 -2.71
C TYR A 285 -16.36 -16.60 -1.57
N LEU A 286 -15.77 -17.49 -0.78
CA LEU A 286 -16.37 -18.07 0.43
C LEU A 286 -15.53 -17.64 1.62
N SER A 287 -16.17 -17.14 2.67
CA SER A 287 -15.47 -16.72 3.89
C SER A 287 -16.16 -17.27 5.13
N TYR A 288 -15.35 -17.87 6.02
CA TYR A 288 -15.73 -18.36 7.34
C TYR A 288 -15.12 -17.45 8.38
N ASN A 289 -15.95 -16.74 9.16
CA ASN A 289 -15.52 -15.65 10.01
C ASN A 289 -15.92 -15.88 11.45
N LYS A 290 -15.01 -15.57 12.39
CA LYS A 290 -15.23 -15.67 13.84
C LYS A 290 -14.74 -14.43 14.57
N VAL A 291 -15.49 -13.95 15.53
CA VAL A 291 -15.10 -12.84 16.41
C VAL A 291 -14.28 -13.39 17.58
N ILE A 292 -13.12 -12.79 17.83
CA ILE A 292 -12.13 -13.30 18.78
C ILE A 292 -11.97 -12.33 19.96
N GLY A 293 -12.78 -12.46 20.99
CA GLY A 293 -12.66 -11.68 22.21
C GLY A 293 -12.59 -10.17 21.97
N THR A 294 -11.62 -9.50 22.59
CA THR A 294 -11.34 -8.07 22.40
C THR A 294 -9.83 -7.81 22.30
N THR A 295 -9.45 -6.69 21.68
CA THR A 295 -8.05 -6.23 21.59
C THR A 295 -7.43 -5.89 22.96
N LEU A 296 -8.22 -5.79 24.02
CA LEU A 296 -7.74 -5.52 25.38
C LEU A 296 -7.12 -6.73 26.09
N ASP A 297 -7.17 -7.90 25.47
CA ASP A 297 -6.48 -9.12 25.91
C ASP A 297 -5.17 -9.30 25.10
N GLU A 298 -4.06 -8.84 25.67
CA GLU A 298 -2.70 -8.87 25.05
C GLU A 298 -2.26 -10.27 24.60
N LYS A 299 -2.62 -11.29 25.39
CA LYS A 299 -2.22 -12.67 25.08
C LYS A 299 -3.03 -13.22 23.91
N LEU A 300 -4.33 -12.97 23.92
CA LEU A 300 -5.23 -13.37 22.85
C LEU A 300 -4.90 -12.66 21.54
N TYR A 301 -4.60 -11.37 21.62
CA TYR A 301 -4.22 -10.52 20.49
C TYR A 301 -3.05 -11.12 19.70
N LEU A 302 -1.94 -11.47 20.37
CA LEU A 302 -0.79 -12.08 19.71
C LEU A 302 -0.98 -13.57 19.42
N ALA A 303 -1.70 -14.32 20.27
CA ALA A 303 -1.92 -15.75 20.06
C ALA A 303 -2.65 -16.04 18.75
N PHE A 304 -3.62 -15.18 18.35
CA PHE A 304 -4.33 -15.37 17.10
C PHE A 304 -3.53 -14.92 15.86
N GLU A 305 -2.57 -14.00 15.97
CA GLU A 305 -1.59 -13.77 14.90
C GLU A 305 -0.73 -15.02 14.64
N ILE A 306 -0.31 -15.68 15.72
CA ILE A 306 0.45 -16.94 15.63
C ILE A 306 -0.42 -18.08 15.10
N LEU A 307 -1.69 -18.16 15.50
CA LEU A 307 -2.63 -19.14 14.98
C LEU A 307 -2.94 -18.91 13.50
N ASP A 308 -3.11 -17.65 13.05
CA ASP A 308 -3.24 -17.36 11.62
C ASP A 308 -2.04 -17.86 10.83
N TYR A 309 -0.83 -17.57 11.31
CA TYR A 309 0.39 -18.12 10.71
C TYR A 309 0.37 -19.64 10.61
N ALA A 310 0.09 -20.32 11.73
CA ALA A 310 0.20 -21.78 11.83
C ALA A 310 -0.93 -22.53 11.13
N LEU A 311 -2.12 -21.93 10.99
CA LEU A 311 -3.30 -22.57 10.41
C LEU A 311 -3.52 -22.22 8.93
N LEU A 312 -3.10 -21.02 8.48
CA LEU A 312 -3.48 -20.45 7.17
C LEU A 312 -2.35 -19.79 6.40
N SER A 313 -1.60 -18.84 7.02
CA SER A 313 -0.69 -17.97 6.27
C SER A 313 0.58 -18.68 5.81
N ALA A 314 1.10 -19.63 6.57
CA ALA A 314 2.27 -20.39 6.16
C ALA A 314 1.97 -21.31 4.97
N PRO A 315 2.88 -21.44 3.99
CA PRO A 315 2.75 -22.44 2.94
C PRO A 315 2.53 -23.84 3.52
N GLY A 316 1.51 -24.56 3.04
CA GLY A 316 1.17 -25.88 3.55
C GLY A 316 0.53 -25.91 4.95
N ALA A 317 0.10 -24.77 5.47
CA ALA A 317 -0.70 -24.71 6.69
C ALA A 317 -1.97 -25.58 6.58
N PRO A 318 -2.40 -26.21 7.68
CA PRO A 318 -3.37 -27.31 7.61
C PRO A 318 -4.73 -26.93 7.01
N LEU A 319 -5.31 -25.79 7.33
CA LEU A 319 -6.58 -25.36 6.73
C LEU A 319 -6.41 -25.05 5.25
N LYS A 320 -5.34 -24.35 4.87
CA LYS A 320 -5.03 -24.05 3.48
C LYS A 320 -4.87 -25.33 2.65
N LYS A 321 -4.07 -26.27 3.15
CA LYS A 321 -3.82 -27.55 2.49
C LYS A 321 -5.10 -28.35 2.36
N ALA A 322 -5.89 -28.49 3.43
CA ALA A 322 -7.13 -29.28 3.42
C ALA A 322 -8.15 -28.75 2.42
N LEU A 323 -8.33 -27.42 2.30
CA LEU A 323 -9.24 -26.80 1.35
C LEU A 323 -8.76 -26.98 -0.09
N LEU A 324 -7.46 -26.81 -0.37
CA LEU A 324 -6.91 -27.07 -1.69
C LEU A 324 -7.02 -28.53 -2.10
N ASP A 325 -6.74 -29.47 -1.19
CA ASP A 325 -6.87 -30.91 -1.42
C ASP A 325 -8.32 -31.33 -1.67
N ALA A 326 -9.29 -30.65 -1.05
CA ALA A 326 -10.73 -30.84 -1.31
C ALA A 326 -11.21 -30.17 -2.60
N GLY A 327 -10.36 -29.38 -3.27
CA GLY A 327 -10.72 -28.64 -4.47
C GLY A 327 -11.70 -27.50 -4.22
N VAL A 328 -11.72 -26.93 -3.01
CA VAL A 328 -12.56 -25.79 -2.67
C VAL A 328 -11.78 -24.50 -2.92
N GLY A 329 -12.04 -23.87 -4.07
CA GLY A 329 -11.33 -22.68 -4.52
C GLY A 329 -9.92 -22.96 -5.04
N LYS A 330 -9.24 -21.90 -5.49
CA LYS A 330 -7.90 -21.97 -6.10
C LYS A 330 -6.84 -21.20 -5.31
N ASP A 331 -7.24 -20.17 -4.56
CA ASP A 331 -6.36 -19.47 -3.62
C ASP A 331 -7.05 -19.41 -2.25
N ILE A 332 -6.35 -19.88 -1.23
CA ILE A 332 -6.83 -19.89 0.15
C ILE A 332 -5.97 -18.93 0.96
N SER A 333 -6.62 -18.03 1.67
CA SER A 333 -5.95 -17.07 2.55
C SER A 333 -6.61 -17.03 3.93
N GLY A 334 -5.87 -16.53 4.91
CA GLY A 334 -6.35 -16.14 6.22
C GLY A 334 -6.31 -14.64 6.39
N SER A 335 -7.08 -14.16 7.34
CA SER A 335 -7.00 -12.79 7.83
C SER A 335 -7.29 -12.80 9.33
N TYR A 336 -6.43 -12.15 10.10
CA TYR A 336 -6.72 -11.79 11.49
C TYR A 336 -6.71 -10.27 11.60
N ASP A 337 -7.91 -9.68 11.54
CA ASP A 337 -8.09 -8.23 11.69
C ASP A 337 -8.25 -7.89 13.18
N ASN A 338 -7.21 -7.29 13.74
CA ASN A 338 -7.14 -6.83 15.12
C ASN A 338 -7.14 -5.29 15.26
N GLY A 339 -7.43 -4.55 14.19
CA GLY A 339 -7.57 -3.09 14.17
C GLY A 339 -8.93 -2.57 14.60
N VAL A 340 -9.86 -3.44 14.99
CA VAL A 340 -11.21 -3.15 15.51
C VAL A 340 -11.36 -3.69 16.92
N TYR A 341 -12.34 -3.18 17.70
CA TYR A 341 -12.46 -3.52 19.12
C TYR A 341 -12.58 -5.02 19.41
N GLN A 342 -13.32 -5.75 18.58
CA GLN A 342 -13.46 -7.21 18.65
C GLN A 342 -12.81 -7.82 17.41
N PRO A 343 -11.58 -8.36 17.52
CA PRO A 343 -10.85 -8.92 16.38
C PRO A 343 -11.61 -9.99 15.62
N ILE A 344 -11.32 -10.12 14.34
CA ILE A 344 -11.96 -11.07 13.44
C ILE A 344 -10.91 -12.03 12.89
N PHE A 345 -11.19 -13.34 13.00
CA PHE A 345 -10.43 -14.38 12.32
C PHE A 345 -11.23 -14.90 11.14
N SER A 346 -10.65 -14.87 9.94
CA SER A 346 -11.30 -15.26 8.70
C SER A 346 -10.51 -16.33 7.95
N VAL A 347 -11.23 -17.32 7.40
CA VAL A 347 -10.72 -18.25 6.40
C VAL A 347 -11.41 -17.91 5.08
N ILE A 348 -10.63 -17.61 4.04
CA ILE A 348 -11.15 -17.12 2.77
C ILE A 348 -10.72 -18.07 1.66
N SER A 349 -11.68 -18.56 0.89
CA SER A 349 -11.47 -19.31 -0.35
C SER A 349 -11.90 -18.47 -1.54
N LYS A 350 -10.96 -18.23 -2.45
CA LYS A 350 -11.15 -17.47 -3.69
C LYS A 350 -11.22 -18.41 -4.89
N ASN A 351 -11.88 -17.98 -5.94
CA ASN A 351 -12.10 -18.77 -7.14
C ASN A 351 -12.77 -20.13 -6.85
N ALA A 352 -13.78 -20.10 -5.99
CA ALA A 352 -14.66 -21.21 -5.63
C ALA A 352 -15.98 -21.13 -6.40
N ASN A 353 -16.89 -22.01 -6.07
CA ASN A 353 -18.29 -22.02 -6.55
C ASN A 353 -19.26 -22.02 -5.37
N VAL A 354 -20.46 -21.46 -5.55
CA VAL A 354 -21.47 -21.35 -4.48
C VAL A 354 -21.84 -22.72 -3.91
N GLU A 355 -21.88 -23.74 -4.75
CA GLU A 355 -22.22 -25.12 -4.38
C GLU A 355 -21.19 -25.77 -3.45
N GLN A 356 -19.99 -25.23 -3.39
CA GLN A 356 -18.91 -25.72 -2.52
C GLN A 356 -19.03 -25.22 -1.06
N LYS A 357 -20.01 -24.37 -0.72
CA LYS A 357 -20.18 -23.80 0.62
C LYS A 357 -20.19 -24.86 1.73
N GLU A 358 -21.02 -25.90 1.60
CA GLU A 358 -21.15 -26.93 2.64
C GLU A 358 -19.85 -27.71 2.80
N GLU A 359 -19.15 -27.98 1.71
CA GLU A 359 -17.83 -28.64 1.73
C GLU A 359 -16.78 -27.74 2.36
N PHE A 360 -16.79 -26.44 2.06
CA PHE A 360 -15.92 -25.43 2.65
C PHE A 360 -16.03 -25.42 4.18
N ILE A 361 -17.25 -25.31 4.70
CA ILE A 361 -17.49 -25.31 6.15
C ILE A 361 -17.05 -26.64 6.78
N ARG A 362 -17.44 -27.75 6.18
CA ARG A 362 -17.10 -29.11 6.66
C ARG A 362 -15.60 -29.33 6.76
N VAL A 363 -14.85 -28.96 5.72
CA VAL A 363 -13.38 -29.13 5.68
C VAL A 363 -12.72 -28.30 6.77
N ILE A 364 -13.14 -27.05 6.97
CA ILE A 364 -12.60 -26.19 8.04
C ILE A 364 -12.85 -26.81 9.41
N GLU A 365 -14.12 -27.14 9.72
CA GLU A 365 -14.47 -27.66 11.03
C GLU A 365 -13.83 -29.03 11.33
N ASP A 366 -13.80 -29.94 10.35
CA ASP A 366 -13.18 -31.24 10.51
C ASP A 366 -11.68 -31.14 10.74
N THR A 367 -11.00 -30.22 10.01
CA THR A 367 -9.58 -29.95 10.19
C THR A 367 -9.29 -29.35 11.57
N LEU A 368 -10.09 -28.37 12.03
CA LEU A 368 -9.94 -27.80 13.36
C LEU A 368 -10.19 -28.83 14.46
N LYS A 369 -11.21 -29.68 14.33
CA LYS A 369 -11.50 -30.79 15.27
C LYS A 369 -10.34 -31.79 15.32
N ASP A 370 -9.73 -32.11 14.17
CA ASP A 370 -8.57 -33.00 14.12
C ASP A 370 -7.35 -32.39 14.84
N ILE A 371 -7.09 -31.10 14.62
CA ILE A 371 -6.02 -30.37 15.30
C ILE A 371 -6.22 -30.34 16.82
N VAL A 372 -7.43 -30.04 17.29
CA VAL A 372 -7.73 -30.06 18.73
C VAL A 372 -7.52 -31.44 19.34
N LYS A 373 -7.86 -32.50 18.60
CA LYS A 373 -7.75 -33.89 19.08
C LYS A 373 -6.33 -34.41 19.04
N ASN A 374 -5.56 -34.12 17.99
CA ASN A 374 -4.26 -34.72 17.72
C ASN A 374 -3.07 -33.78 18.03
N GLY A 375 -3.35 -32.49 18.30
CA GLY A 375 -2.37 -31.43 18.56
C GLY A 375 -2.01 -30.67 17.30
N ILE A 376 -1.74 -29.38 17.48
CA ILE A 376 -1.22 -28.49 16.43
C ILE A 376 0.28 -28.73 16.21
N ASN A 377 0.78 -28.47 15.00
CA ASN A 377 2.21 -28.57 14.69
C ASN A 377 3.02 -27.56 15.53
N LYS A 378 3.74 -28.07 16.53
CA LYS A 378 4.53 -27.28 17.47
C LYS A 378 5.66 -26.51 16.80
N LYS A 379 6.22 -27.05 15.72
CA LYS A 379 7.26 -26.36 14.94
C LYS A 379 6.66 -25.16 14.21
N ALA A 380 5.45 -25.29 13.67
CA ALA A 380 4.73 -24.17 13.04
C ALA A 380 4.41 -23.07 14.08
N LEU A 381 4.00 -23.43 15.30
CA LEU A 381 3.82 -22.44 16.38
C LEU A 381 5.11 -21.71 16.71
N ARG A 382 6.24 -22.45 16.89
CA ARG A 382 7.54 -21.82 17.15
C ARG A 382 7.99 -20.92 15.99
N ALA A 383 7.75 -21.33 14.76
CA ALA A 383 8.04 -20.53 13.57
C ALA A 383 7.21 -19.25 13.55
N GLY A 384 5.91 -19.35 13.82
CA GLY A 384 5.03 -18.18 13.91
C GLY A 384 5.44 -17.21 15.03
N ILE A 385 5.75 -17.73 16.22
CA ILE A 385 6.23 -16.91 17.35
C ILE A 385 7.53 -16.18 16.95
N ASN A 386 8.52 -16.90 16.40
CA ASN A 386 9.77 -16.29 16.01
C ASN A 386 9.60 -15.27 14.86
N TYR A 387 8.73 -15.56 13.90
CA TYR A 387 8.42 -14.67 12.79
C TYR A 387 7.87 -13.32 13.29
N HIS A 388 6.87 -13.34 14.18
CA HIS A 388 6.26 -12.13 14.73
C HIS A 388 7.21 -11.41 15.71
N GLU A 389 7.93 -12.13 16.56
CA GLU A 389 8.93 -11.56 17.47
C GLU A 389 10.09 -10.90 16.70
N PHE A 390 10.59 -11.53 15.63
CA PHE A 390 11.65 -10.97 14.80
C PHE A 390 11.20 -9.65 14.17
N ARG A 391 10.01 -9.60 13.59
CA ARG A 391 9.43 -8.38 13.01
C ARG A 391 9.23 -7.27 14.05
N PHE A 392 8.73 -7.62 15.23
CA PHE A 392 8.58 -6.67 16.33
C PHE A 392 9.93 -6.06 16.75
N ARG A 393 10.98 -6.88 16.89
CA ARG A 393 12.32 -6.43 17.29
C ARG A 393 13.03 -5.64 16.19
N GLU A 394 12.91 -6.05 14.94
CA GLU A 394 13.50 -5.38 13.79
C GLU A 394 12.83 -4.03 13.55
N ALA A 395 11.52 -3.96 13.72
CA ALA A 395 10.68 -2.78 13.50
C ALA A 395 10.93 -2.14 12.12
N ASP A 396 11.01 -2.98 11.09
CA ASP A 396 11.10 -2.56 9.69
C ASP A 396 9.69 -2.42 9.11
N PHE A 397 9.27 -1.20 8.90
CA PHE A 397 7.97 -0.85 8.32
C PHE A 397 8.10 -0.29 6.88
N GLY A 398 9.20 -0.61 6.20
CA GLY A 398 9.46 -0.12 4.85
C GLY A 398 9.59 1.40 4.80
N ASN A 399 8.73 2.04 4.03
CA ASN A 399 8.74 3.51 3.85
C ASN A 399 7.93 4.27 4.92
N TYR A 400 7.26 3.57 5.84
CA TYR A 400 6.48 4.23 6.89
C TYR A 400 7.35 4.60 8.09
N PRO A 401 7.19 5.81 8.67
CA PRO A 401 7.85 6.17 9.92
C PRO A 401 7.52 5.18 11.03
N ARG A 402 8.53 4.75 11.79
CA ARG A 402 8.35 3.81 12.90
C ARG A 402 7.35 4.34 13.92
N GLY A 403 7.48 5.61 14.30
CA GLY A 403 6.56 6.25 15.24
C GLY A 403 5.11 6.29 14.77
N LEU A 404 4.87 6.39 13.46
CA LEU A 404 3.53 6.30 12.89
C LEU A 404 2.91 4.91 13.14
N MET A 405 3.67 3.84 12.84
CA MET A 405 3.17 2.48 13.01
C MET A 405 2.88 2.15 14.47
N TYR A 406 3.75 2.59 15.39
CA TYR A 406 3.47 2.48 16.82
C TYR A 406 2.26 3.31 17.25
N GLY A 407 2.12 4.53 16.70
CA GLY A 407 0.97 5.39 16.97
C GLY A 407 -0.35 4.75 16.55
N LEU A 408 -0.40 4.12 15.38
CA LEU A 408 -1.58 3.40 14.92
C LEU A 408 -1.89 2.18 15.81
N GLN A 409 -0.88 1.41 16.19
CA GLN A 409 -1.06 0.25 17.07
C GLN A 409 -1.50 0.63 18.49
N LEU A 410 -1.10 1.81 19.01
CA LEU A 410 -1.59 2.30 20.30
C LEU A 410 -3.12 2.42 20.32
N PHE A 411 -3.75 2.80 19.20
CA PHE A 411 -5.20 2.93 19.10
C PHE A 411 -5.93 1.59 19.25
N ASP A 412 -5.31 0.45 19.01
CA ASP A 412 -5.94 -0.88 19.13
C ASP A 412 -6.35 -1.20 20.59
N SER A 413 -5.80 -0.48 21.55
CA SER A 413 -6.22 -0.57 22.96
C SER A 413 -6.66 0.76 23.54
N TRP A 414 -5.91 1.83 23.30
CA TRP A 414 -6.16 3.14 23.89
C TRP A 414 -7.53 3.74 23.52
N LEU A 415 -8.02 3.44 22.32
CA LEU A 415 -9.32 3.89 21.86
C LEU A 415 -10.48 3.31 22.69
N TYR A 416 -10.32 2.09 23.20
CA TYR A 416 -11.37 1.33 23.88
C TYR A 416 -11.22 1.31 25.40
N ASP A 417 -10.01 1.46 25.92
CA ASP A 417 -9.70 1.62 27.34
C ASP A 417 -8.58 2.64 27.51
N GLU A 418 -8.95 3.85 27.96
CA GLU A 418 -8.03 4.97 28.13
C GLU A 418 -6.90 4.69 29.14
N THR A 419 -7.06 3.67 29.98
CA THR A 419 -6.05 3.28 30.99
C THR A 419 -5.04 2.27 30.48
N LYS A 420 -5.21 1.76 29.24
CA LYS A 420 -4.39 0.69 28.66
C LYS A 420 -3.71 1.05 27.32
N PRO A 421 -3.09 2.23 27.19
CA PRO A 421 -2.49 2.60 25.89
C PRO A 421 -1.28 1.75 25.51
N PHE A 422 -0.52 1.22 26.46
CA PHE A 422 0.80 0.61 26.22
C PHE A 422 0.80 -0.91 26.12
N ILE A 423 -0.35 -1.60 26.25
CA ILE A 423 -0.38 -3.06 26.38
C ILE A 423 0.20 -3.80 25.18
N HIS A 424 0.13 -3.22 23.96
CA HIS A 424 0.72 -3.82 22.75
C HIS A 424 2.14 -3.33 22.47
N MET A 425 2.64 -2.34 23.24
CA MET A 425 3.99 -1.80 23.07
C MET A 425 5.06 -2.61 23.81
N GLN A 426 4.67 -3.46 24.74
CA GLN A 426 5.54 -4.36 25.50
C GLN A 426 5.20 -5.81 25.17
N ALA A 427 5.51 -6.22 23.94
CA ALA A 427 5.11 -7.54 23.43
C ALA A 427 6.05 -8.67 23.81
N ILE A 428 7.31 -8.41 24.20
CA ILE A 428 8.30 -9.45 24.49
C ILE A 428 7.86 -10.39 25.62
N PRO A 429 7.34 -9.93 26.77
CA PRO A 429 6.84 -10.83 27.80
C PRO A 429 5.70 -11.74 27.31
N THR A 430 4.86 -11.23 26.40
CA THR A 430 3.78 -12.02 25.80
C THR A 430 4.34 -13.09 24.85
N PHE A 431 5.36 -12.78 24.05
CA PHE A 431 6.05 -13.79 23.23
C PHE A 431 6.69 -14.87 24.09
N GLU A 432 7.35 -14.51 25.19
CA GLU A 432 7.93 -15.50 26.12
C GLU A 432 6.84 -16.39 26.74
N PHE A 433 5.74 -15.82 27.19
CA PHE A 433 4.58 -16.58 27.64
C PHE A 433 4.09 -17.55 26.55
N LEU A 434 3.91 -17.10 25.30
CA LEU A 434 3.42 -17.94 24.20
C LEU A 434 4.41 -19.07 23.84
N LYS A 435 5.73 -18.84 23.95
CA LYS A 435 6.75 -19.89 23.80
C LYS A 435 6.57 -21.01 24.81
N GLU A 436 6.30 -20.67 26.07
CA GLU A 436 6.02 -21.66 27.14
C GLU A 436 4.72 -22.44 26.87
N GLN A 437 3.72 -21.78 26.23
CA GLN A 437 2.42 -22.40 25.94
C GLN A 437 2.45 -23.40 24.79
N VAL A 438 3.49 -23.47 23.98
CA VAL A 438 3.58 -24.39 22.81
C VAL A 438 3.40 -25.87 23.23
N GLU A 439 3.81 -26.24 24.48
CA GLU A 439 3.77 -27.62 24.98
C GLU A 439 2.56 -27.93 25.88
N THR A 440 1.68 -26.94 26.16
CA THR A 440 0.66 -27.08 27.20
C THR A 440 -0.74 -27.42 26.67
N GLY A 441 -0.99 -27.34 25.36
CA GLY A 441 -2.32 -27.47 24.78
C GLY A 441 -3.11 -26.14 24.75
N TYR A 442 -2.48 -25.03 25.11
CA TYR A 442 -3.10 -23.70 25.15
C TYR A 442 -3.68 -23.28 23.79
N PHE A 443 -2.94 -23.50 22.71
CA PHE A 443 -3.40 -23.12 21.37
C PHE A 443 -4.59 -23.97 20.90
N GLU A 444 -4.60 -25.25 21.24
CA GLU A 444 -5.75 -26.15 20.98
C GLU A 444 -6.99 -25.71 21.77
N GLU A 445 -6.84 -25.26 23.02
CA GLU A 445 -7.93 -24.70 23.81
C GLU A 445 -8.49 -23.41 23.20
N LEU A 446 -7.62 -22.54 22.64
CA LEU A 446 -8.06 -21.34 21.92
C LEU A 446 -8.86 -21.72 20.67
N ILE A 447 -8.39 -22.69 19.87
CA ILE A 447 -9.10 -23.19 18.69
C ILE A 447 -10.49 -23.74 19.09
N GLN A 448 -10.53 -24.58 20.13
CA GLN A 448 -11.80 -25.12 20.61
C GLN A 448 -12.76 -24.03 21.02
N LYS A 449 -12.31 -23.09 21.86
CA LYS A 449 -13.15 -22.04 22.44
C LYS A 449 -13.62 -21.01 21.41
N TYR A 450 -12.72 -20.52 20.56
CA TYR A 450 -12.98 -19.36 19.73
C TYR A 450 -13.32 -19.68 18.28
N LEU A 451 -12.92 -20.84 17.75
CA LEU A 451 -13.21 -21.23 16.37
C LEU A 451 -14.30 -22.30 16.27
N LEU A 452 -14.33 -23.29 17.19
CA LEU A 452 -15.33 -24.38 17.16
C LEU A 452 -16.57 -24.09 17.98
N ASP A 453 -16.43 -23.76 19.27
CA ASP A 453 -17.55 -23.57 20.19
C ASP A 453 -18.20 -22.17 20.06
N ASN A 454 -17.52 -21.22 19.44
CA ASN A 454 -17.97 -19.86 19.29
C ASN A 454 -19.03 -19.75 18.20
N THR A 455 -20.20 -19.30 18.57
CA THR A 455 -21.32 -19.05 17.64
C THR A 455 -21.32 -17.64 17.05
N HIS A 456 -20.49 -16.72 17.60
CA HIS A 456 -20.35 -15.37 17.04
C HIS A 456 -19.48 -15.40 15.79
N GLY A 457 -20.12 -15.67 14.68
CA GLY A 457 -19.47 -15.79 13.39
C GLY A 457 -20.45 -15.63 12.22
N SER A 458 -19.88 -15.57 11.03
CA SER A 458 -20.65 -15.52 9.78
C SER A 458 -20.00 -16.37 8.68
N ILE A 459 -20.85 -16.87 7.79
CA ILE A 459 -20.47 -17.39 6.48
C ILE A 459 -20.84 -16.31 5.48
N VAL A 460 -19.86 -15.78 4.76
CA VAL A 460 -20.09 -14.78 3.73
C VAL A 460 -19.79 -15.40 2.37
N ILE A 461 -20.72 -15.23 1.43
CA ILE A 461 -20.63 -15.71 0.07
C ILE A 461 -20.71 -14.51 -0.86
N ILE A 462 -19.61 -14.22 -1.57
CA ILE A 462 -19.59 -13.17 -2.59
C ILE A 462 -19.63 -13.85 -3.95
N LYS A 463 -20.78 -13.75 -4.64
CA LYS A 463 -20.98 -14.43 -5.92
C LYS A 463 -20.90 -13.47 -7.11
N PRO A 464 -20.34 -13.92 -8.25
CA PRO A 464 -20.24 -13.08 -9.44
C PRO A 464 -21.62 -12.86 -10.08
N GLU A 465 -21.83 -11.67 -10.64
CA GLU A 465 -22.98 -11.31 -11.45
C GLU A 465 -22.53 -10.55 -12.71
N ARG A 466 -22.79 -11.14 -13.89
CA ARG A 466 -22.46 -10.50 -15.17
C ARG A 466 -23.34 -9.29 -15.42
N GLY A 467 -22.74 -8.22 -15.92
CA GLY A 467 -23.44 -7.01 -16.32
C GLY A 467 -24.09 -6.24 -15.17
N ARG A 468 -23.75 -6.57 -13.92
CA ARG A 468 -24.27 -5.87 -12.73
C ARG A 468 -23.95 -4.38 -12.78
N THR A 469 -22.70 -4.01 -13.12
CA THR A 469 -22.28 -2.62 -13.24
C THR A 469 -23.15 -1.85 -14.20
N ALA A 470 -23.30 -2.34 -15.44
CA ALA A 470 -24.13 -1.68 -16.47
C ALA A 470 -25.60 -1.54 -16.05
N ARG A 471 -26.15 -2.57 -15.37
CA ARG A 471 -27.51 -2.50 -14.85
C ARG A 471 -27.66 -1.41 -13.78
N MET A 472 -26.74 -1.38 -12.78
CA MET A 472 -26.79 -0.37 -11.72
C MET A 472 -26.58 1.05 -12.24
N ASP A 473 -25.68 1.25 -13.20
CA ASP A 473 -25.45 2.55 -13.81
C ASP A 473 -26.69 3.02 -14.58
N LYS A 474 -27.36 2.12 -15.31
CA LYS A 474 -28.62 2.42 -15.97
C LYS A 474 -29.74 2.75 -14.98
N GLU A 475 -29.89 1.97 -13.91
CA GLU A 475 -30.88 2.23 -12.87
C GLU A 475 -30.66 3.60 -12.21
N LEU A 476 -29.37 3.97 -11.97
CA LEU A 476 -29.03 5.29 -11.47
C LEU A 476 -29.36 6.39 -12.49
N ALA A 477 -29.00 6.20 -13.76
CA ALA A 477 -29.30 7.16 -14.82
C ALA A 477 -30.81 7.36 -14.98
N ASP A 478 -31.59 6.27 -14.99
CA ASP A 478 -33.06 6.31 -15.06
C ASP A 478 -33.66 7.04 -13.84
N LYS A 479 -33.13 6.80 -12.63
CA LYS A 479 -33.53 7.49 -11.39
C LYS A 479 -33.22 8.98 -11.45
N LEU A 480 -32.03 9.37 -11.91
CA LEU A 480 -31.63 10.75 -12.05
C LEU A 480 -32.43 11.48 -13.13
N GLN A 481 -32.72 10.82 -14.24
CA GLN A 481 -33.58 11.37 -15.31
C GLN A 481 -35.00 11.59 -14.78
N ALA A 482 -35.58 10.62 -14.08
CA ALA A 482 -36.91 10.76 -13.48
C ALA A 482 -36.94 11.89 -12.45
N TYR A 483 -35.88 12.07 -11.66
CA TYR A 483 -35.75 13.19 -10.74
C TYR A 483 -35.70 14.51 -11.52
N LYS A 484 -34.86 14.62 -12.54
CA LYS A 484 -34.76 15.80 -13.39
C LYS A 484 -36.10 16.16 -14.04
N ASP A 485 -36.82 15.17 -14.57
CA ASP A 485 -38.15 15.36 -15.19
C ASP A 485 -39.22 15.82 -14.17
N SER A 486 -39.01 15.61 -12.89
CA SER A 486 -39.91 16.08 -11.82
C SER A 486 -39.68 17.53 -11.40
N LEU A 487 -38.55 18.12 -11.80
CA LEU A 487 -38.15 19.46 -11.41
C LEU A 487 -38.83 20.53 -12.28
N SER A 488 -39.11 21.66 -11.68
CA SER A 488 -39.52 22.87 -12.41
C SER A 488 -38.33 23.44 -13.19
N LYS A 489 -38.63 24.30 -14.18
CA LYS A 489 -37.61 24.99 -14.94
C LYS A 489 -36.67 25.78 -14.03
N GLU A 490 -37.22 26.45 -13.03
CA GLU A 490 -36.47 27.23 -12.05
C GLU A 490 -35.49 26.37 -11.22
N GLU A 491 -35.89 25.15 -10.89
CA GLU A 491 -35.04 24.20 -10.17
C GLU A 491 -33.94 23.63 -11.07
N ILE A 492 -34.23 23.35 -12.35
CA ILE A 492 -33.23 22.97 -13.34
C ILE A 492 -32.20 24.09 -13.54
N ASP A 493 -32.67 25.33 -13.76
CA ASP A 493 -31.79 26.49 -13.88
C ASP A 493 -30.93 26.71 -12.63
N ALA A 494 -31.47 26.40 -11.43
CA ALA A 494 -30.73 26.44 -10.17
C ALA A 494 -29.63 25.35 -10.10
N LEU A 495 -29.89 24.14 -10.59
CA LEU A 495 -28.88 23.07 -10.64
C LEU A 495 -27.73 23.43 -11.60
N VAL A 496 -28.05 23.93 -12.80
CA VAL A 496 -27.03 24.39 -13.77
C VAL A 496 -26.19 25.52 -13.17
N LYS A 497 -26.84 26.48 -12.50
CA LYS A 497 -26.14 27.56 -11.81
C LYS A 497 -25.23 27.05 -10.70
N ALA A 498 -25.72 26.09 -9.88
CA ALA A 498 -24.97 25.50 -8.78
C ALA A 498 -23.75 24.69 -9.29
N THR A 499 -23.87 24.00 -10.44
CA THR A 499 -22.75 23.33 -11.09
C THR A 499 -21.66 24.34 -11.49
N LYS A 500 -22.04 25.41 -12.17
CA LYS A 500 -21.11 26.48 -12.58
C LYS A 500 -20.44 27.19 -11.39
N GLU A 501 -21.20 27.49 -10.34
CA GLU A 501 -20.65 28.11 -9.13
C GLU A 501 -19.64 27.21 -8.40
N LEU A 502 -19.80 25.87 -8.49
CA LEU A 502 -18.83 24.93 -7.96
C LEU A 502 -17.57 24.85 -8.85
N GLU A 503 -17.74 24.83 -10.18
CA GLU A 503 -16.63 24.88 -11.12
C GLU A 503 -15.81 26.17 -10.99
N GLU A 504 -16.48 27.33 -10.91
CA GLU A 504 -15.83 28.61 -10.63
C GLU A 504 -15.06 28.58 -9.30
N TYR A 505 -15.65 28.01 -8.25
CA TYR A 505 -14.96 27.84 -6.97
C TYR A 505 -13.73 26.94 -7.09
N GLN A 506 -13.81 25.84 -7.83
CA GLN A 506 -12.67 24.94 -8.06
C GLN A 506 -11.54 25.61 -8.85
N GLU A 507 -11.88 26.53 -9.76
CA GLU A 507 -10.92 27.27 -10.61
C GLU A 507 -10.30 28.48 -9.91
N GLU A 508 -10.99 29.06 -8.93
CA GLU A 508 -10.50 30.24 -8.22
C GLU A 508 -9.23 29.92 -7.44
N GLU A 509 -8.15 30.64 -7.66
CA GLU A 509 -6.92 30.54 -6.92
C GLU A 509 -7.07 31.13 -5.50
N SER A 510 -6.38 30.56 -4.52
CA SER A 510 -6.32 31.14 -3.17
C SER A 510 -5.61 32.50 -3.20
N ALA A 511 -6.10 33.46 -2.40
CA ALA A 511 -5.51 34.78 -2.35
C ALA A 511 -4.03 34.73 -1.93
N PRO A 512 -3.14 35.55 -2.54
CA PRO A 512 -1.72 35.54 -2.18
C PRO A 512 -1.45 35.81 -0.70
N GLU A 513 -2.26 36.65 -0.05
CA GLU A 513 -2.18 36.91 1.38
C GLU A 513 -2.55 35.70 2.25
N ASP A 514 -3.41 34.81 1.77
CA ASP A 514 -3.77 33.57 2.47
C ASP A 514 -2.72 32.49 2.23
N LEU A 515 -2.25 32.34 1.01
CA LEU A 515 -1.10 31.47 0.69
C LEU A 515 0.14 31.84 1.54
N ALA A 516 0.35 33.15 1.78
CA ALA A 516 1.47 33.61 2.62
C ALA A 516 1.39 33.19 4.08
N LYS A 517 0.21 32.79 4.58
CA LYS A 517 0.03 32.28 5.96
C LYS A 517 0.54 30.83 6.12
N ILE A 518 0.56 30.04 5.06
CA ILE A 518 1.10 28.68 5.12
C ILE A 518 2.60 28.77 5.41
N PRO A 519 3.08 28.17 6.52
CA PRO A 519 4.49 28.20 6.84
C PRO A 519 5.29 27.33 5.85
N VAL A 520 6.37 27.86 5.31
CA VAL A 520 7.24 27.17 4.37
C VAL A 520 8.69 27.27 4.83
N LEU A 521 9.49 26.29 4.44
CA LEU A 521 10.93 26.32 4.60
C LEU A 521 11.58 27.14 3.46
N GLY A 522 12.83 27.58 3.68
CA GLY A 522 13.67 28.17 2.64
C GLY A 522 14.63 27.15 2.05
N ARG A 523 15.25 27.46 0.90
CA ARG A 523 16.35 26.62 0.33
C ARG A 523 17.55 26.54 1.27
N GLU A 524 17.75 27.56 2.11
CA GLU A 524 18.79 27.60 3.14
C GLU A 524 18.57 26.60 4.28
N ASP A 525 17.35 26.13 4.49
CA ASP A 525 17.03 25.11 5.48
C ASP A 525 17.41 23.69 4.98
N ILE A 526 17.85 23.54 3.71
CA ILE A 526 18.14 22.27 3.07
C ILE A 526 19.65 22.07 2.89
N SER A 527 20.17 20.91 3.33
CA SER A 527 21.55 20.52 3.10
C SER A 527 21.84 20.18 1.65
N ARG A 528 23.02 20.57 1.13
CA ARG A 528 23.53 20.13 -0.18
C ARG A 528 24.25 18.79 -0.14
N GLU A 529 24.45 18.24 1.06
CA GLU A 529 25.08 16.94 1.23
C GLU A 529 24.16 15.81 0.73
N ILE A 530 24.76 14.77 0.22
CA ILE A 530 24.06 13.57 -0.23
C ILE A 530 24.14 12.49 0.85
N ALA A 531 23.13 11.62 0.91
CA ALA A 531 23.19 10.46 1.78
C ALA A 531 24.39 9.56 1.43
N PRO A 532 25.13 9.03 2.43
CA PRO A 532 26.29 8.19 2.21
C PRO A 532 25.99 6.96 1.33
N ILE A 533 27.00 6.51 0.58
CA ILE A 533 27.00 5.28 -0.21
C ILE A 533 27.94 4.30 0.47
N TYR A 534 27.46 3.11 0.76
CA TYR A 534 28.16 2.10 1.55
C TYR A 534 28.60 0.92 0.67
N ASN A 535 29.47 1.16 -0.33
CA ASN A 535 29.93 0.10 -1.22
C ASN A 535 31.42 -0.18 -1.00
N LYS A 536 31.72 -1.42 -0.56
CA LYS A 536 33.10 -1.93 -0.44
C LYS A 536 33.20 -3.24 -1.21
N GLU A 537 33.93 -3.24 -2.32
CA GLU A 537 34.18 -4.46 -3.06
C GLU A 537 35.16 -5.37 -2.35
N LEU A 538 34.77 -6.63 -2.20
CA LEU A 538 35.55 -7.72 -1.61
C LEU A 538 35.39 -8.96 -2.49
N GLU A 539 36.09 -10.01 -2.15
CA GLU A 539 35.96 -11.33 -2.74
C GLU A 539 35.89 -12.37 -1.64
N THR A 540 34.93 -13.28 -1.74
CA THR A 540 34.79 -14.42 -0.82
C THR A 540 34.56 -15.70 -1.61
N SER A 541 35.35 -16.76 -1.36
CA SER A 541 35.29 -18.04 -2.04
C SER A 541 35.34 -17.94 -3.61
N GLY A 542 36.03 -16.93 -4.14
CA GLY A 542 36.12 -16.69 -5.60
C GLY A 542 34.89 -16.01 -6.21
N VAL A 543 34.00 -15.43 -5.40
CA VAL A 543 32.82 -14.69 -5.82
C VAL A 543 32.94 -13.22 -5.38
N LYS A 544 32.51 -12.29 -6.24
CA LYS A 544 32.46 -10.87 -5.92
C LYS A 544 31.45 -10.62 -4.80
N LEU A 545 31.90 -9.91 -3.76
CA LEU A 545 31.09 -9.46 -2.64
C LEU A 545 31.09 -7.93 -2.59
N VAL A 546 29.92 -7.33 -2.54
CA VAL A 546 29.76 -5.91 -2.23
C VAL A 546 29.23 -5.80 -0.79
N HIS A 547 30.09 -5.40 0.12
CA HIS A 547 29.76 -5.21 1.54
C HIS A 547 29.30 -3.79 1.79
N HIS A 548 28.16 -3.64 2.44
CA HIS A 548 27.57 -2.37 2.88
C HIS A 548 27.71 -2.28 4.40
N GLU A 549 28.77 -1.62 4.87
CA GLU A 549 29.08 -1.53 6.31
C GLU A 549 28.17 -0.51 6.98
N VAL A 550 27.13 -1.00 7.66
CA VAL A 550 26.11 -0.21 8.38
C VAL A 550 25.83 -0.90 9.70
N GLU A 551 25.55 -0.15 10.77
CA GLU A 551 25.12 -0.72 12.06
C GLU A 551 23.71 -1.36 11.90
N THR A 552 23.60 -2.65 12.23
CA THR A 552 22.42 -3.49 11.98
C THR A 552 21.89 -4.21 13.22
N ASN A 553 22.36 -3.87 14.42
CA ASN A 553 22.00 -4.54 15.66
C ASN A 553 22.18 -6.08 15.60
N GLY A 554 23.22 -6.58 14.94
CA GLY A 554 23.54 -8.01 14.85
C GLY A 554 22.75 -8.78 13.78
N ILE A 555 21.98 -8.11 12.91
CA ILE A 555 21.30 -8.73 11.79
C ILE A 555 22.16 -8.59 10.53
N GLY A 556 22.38 -9.69 9.82
CA GLY A 556 22.96 -9.70 8.47
C GLY A 556 21.86 -9.75 7.40
N TYR A 557 21.90 -8.83 6.45
CA TYR A 557 21.01 -8.81 5.29
C TYR A 557 21.81 -9.22 4.07
N THR A 558 21.42 -10.30 3.42
CA THR A 558 22.14 -10.84 2.25
C THR A 558 21.24 -10.93 1.03
N ALA A 559 21.80 -10.69 -0.15
CA ALA A 559 21.20 -11.02 -1.43
C ALA A 559 22.25 -11.70 -2.31
N LEU A 560 21.88 -12.84 -2.90
CA LEU A 560 22.65 -13.52 -3.92
C LEU A 560 22.04 -13.17 -5.29
N LEU A 561 22.79 -12.42 -6.10
CA LEU A 561 22.35 -11.89 -7.39
C LEU A 561 22.90 -12.76 -8.52
N PHE A 562 22.02 -13.46 -9.23
CA PHE A 562 22.39 -14.29 -10.39
C PHE A 562 21.99 -13.60 -11.69
N ASP A 563 22.94 -13.43 -12.60
CA ASP A 563 22.73 -12.75 -13.88
C ASP A 563 21.83 -13.56 -14.83
N LEU A 564 20.90 -12.90 -15.52
CA LEU A 564 19.91 -13.48 -16.42
C LEU A 564 20.21 -13.22 -17.91
N SER A 565 21.32 -12.58 -18.25
CA SER A 565 21.62 -12.12 -19.61
C SER A 565 21.67 -13.23 -20.70
N GLY A 566 21.76 -14.49 -20.30
CA GLY A 566 21.80 -15.64 -21.22
C GLY A 566 20.45 -16.35 -21.43
N ILE A 567 19.35 -15.79 -20.91
CA ILE A 567 18.02 -16.39 -21.02
C ILE A 567 17.27 -15.75 -22.19
N PRO A 568 16.77 -16.50 -23.19
CA PRO A 568 16.07 -15.94 -24.33
C PRO A 568 14.66 -15.42 -23.96
N GLU A 569 14.13 -14.48 -24.79
CA GLU A 569 12.86 -13.76 -24.53
C GLU A 569 11.68 -14.70 -24.23
N GLU A 570 11.53 -15.77 -25.01
CA GLU A 570 10.42 -16.72 -24.85
C GLU A 570 10.42 -17.47 -23.51
N LYS A 571 11.53 -17.41 -22.74
CA LYS A 571 11.65 -18.05 -21.43
C LYS A 571 11.47 -17.09 -20.25
N LEU A 572 11.32 -15.81 -20.50
CA LEU A 572 11.19 -14.80 -19.43
C LEU A 572 10.03 -15.11 -18.45
N PRO A 573 8.81 -15.48 -18.90
CA PRO A 573 7.73 -15.83 -17.97
C PRO A 573 8.06 -17.00 -17.06
N TYR A 574 8.84 -17.98 -17.57
CA TYR A 574 9.24 -19.16 -16.78
C TYR A 574 10.26 -18.81 -15.68
N ILE A 575 11.02 -17.71 -15.81
CA ILE A 575 11.87 -17.19 -14.73
C ILE A 575 10.99 -16.76 -13.55
N SER A 576 9.89 -16.03 -13.80
CA SER A 576 8.98 -15.58 -12.79
C SER A 576 8.16 -16.72 -12.17
N ILE A 577 7.82 -17.73 -12.97
CA ILE A 577 7.23 -18.96 -12.43
C ILE A 577 8.25 -19.65 -11.51
N LEU A 578 9.52 -19.79 -11.91
CA LEU A 578 10.58 -20.34 -11.06
C LEU A 578 10.72 -19.54 -9.76
N GLN A 579 10.75 -18.21 -9.85
CA GLN A 579 10.76 -17.33 -8.68
C GLN A 579 9.60 -17.60 -7.73
N SER A 580 8.40 -17.78 -8.27
CA SER A 580 7.18 -17.99 -7.49
C SER A 580 7.10 -19.40 -6.89
N VAL A 581 7.79 -20.37 -7.48
CA VAL A 581 7.79 -21.77 -7.05
C VAL A 581 8.81 -22.01 -5.94
N LEU A 582 9.98 -21.37 -6.03
CA LEU A 582 11.07 -21.57 -5.08
C LEU A 582 10.67 -21.13 -3.66
N GLY A 583 10.92 -22.03 -2.69
CA GLY A 583 10.56 -21.84 -1.29
C GLY A 583 9.15 -22.30 -0.89
N ILE A 584 8.28 -22.59 -1.88
CA ILE A 584 6.93 -23.09 -1.63
C ILE A 584 6.60 -24.40 -2.35
N ILE A 585 7.63 -25.10 -2.82
CA ILE A 585 7.59 -26.46 -3.37
C ILE A 585 8.44 -27.38 -2.51
N ASN A 586 8.18 -28.70 -2.54
CA ASN A 586 9.02 -29.66 -1.85
C ASN A 586 10.47 -29.60 -2.30
N THR A 587 11.37 -29.85 -1.36
CA THR A 587 12.79 -30.07 -1.68
C THR A 587 13.15 -31.53 -1.42
N LYS A 588 14.37 -31.91 -1.72
CA LYS A 588 14.87 -33.26 -1.44
C LYS A 588 14.80 -33.61 0.05
N ASN A 589 15.03 -32.64 0.94
CA ASN A 589 15.17 -32.86 2.38
C ASN A 589 13.95 -32.40 3.19
N TYR A 590 13.06 -31.60 2.63
CA TYR A 590 11.92 -31.02 3.30
C TYR A 590 10.65 -31.04 2.45
N GLU A 591 9.52 -31.35 3.05
CA GLU A 591 8.23 -30.89 2.52
C GLU A 591 8.16 -29.35 2.59
N TYR A 592 7.47 -28.71 1.66
CA TYR A 592 7.46 -27.25 1.56
C TYR A 592 6.93 -26.54 2.83
N SER A 593 5.99 -27.15 3.54
CA SER A 593 5.49 -26.65 4.81
C SER A 593 6.56 -26.70 5.91
N GLU A 594 7.35 -27.79 5.96
CA GLU A 594 8.44 -27.96 6.91
C GLU A 594 9.63 -27.03 6.57
N LEU A 595 9.94 -26.85 5.28
CA LEU A 595 10.98 -25.94 4.84
C LEU A 595 10.68 -24.50 5.30
N PHE A 596 9.45 -24.04 5.09
CA PHE A 596 9.04 -22.69 5.48
C PHE A 596 9.12 -22.49 7.01
N ASN A 597 8.68 -23.47 7.77
CA ASN A 597 8.80 -23.42 9.22
C ASN A 597 10.27 -23.44 9.68
N GLU A 598 11.14 -24.25 9.06
CA GLU A 598 12.57 -24.27 9.38
C GLU A 598 13.24 -22.92 9.18
N ILE A 599 12.94 -22.28 8.04
CA ILE A 599 13.43 -20.93 7.73
C ILE A 599 13.00 -19.95 8.83
N ASN A 600 11.72 -19.91 9.19
CA ASN A 600 11.19 -18.93 10.12
C ASN A 600 11.52 -19.21 11.60
N VAL A 601 11.84 -20.45 11.98
CA VAL A 601 12.36 -20.75 13.33
C VAL A 601 13.74 -20.14 13.56
N HIS A 602 14.54 -19.96 12.51
CA HIS A 602 15.96 -19.61 12.66
C HIS A 602 16.36 -18.27 12.03
N THR A 603 15.55 -17.72 11.13
CA THR A 603 15.88 -16.53 10.35
C THR A 603 14.74 -15.51 10.36
N GLY A 604 15.00 -14.34 9.81
CA GLY A 604 13.99 -13.32 9.54
C GLY A 604 13.27 -13.52 8.20
N GLY A 605 13.44 -14.70 7.56
CA GLY A 605 12.82 -15.05 6.29
C GLY A 605 13.81 -15.11 5.11
N ILE A 606 13.37 -15.83 4.07
CA ILE A 606 14.04 -15.91 2.77
C ILE A 606 12.99 -15.62 1.69
N GLY A 607 13.34 -14.82 0.70
CA GLY A 607 12.48 -14.51 -0.44
C GLY A 607 13.29 -14.38 -1.73
N THR A 608 12.59 -14.38 -2.85
CA THR A 608 13.15 -14.23 -4.19
C THR A 608 12.60 -12.99 -4.88
N SER A 609 13.38 -12.35 -5.73
CA SER A 609 12.93 -11.23 -6.57
C SER A 609 13.66 -11.22 -7.91
N LEU A 610 13.09 -10.50 -8.88
CA LEU A 610 13.75 -10.13 -10.12
C LEU A 610 14.06 -8.64 -10.09
N GLU A 611 15.31 -8.27 -10.37
CA GLU A 611 15.71 -6.86 -10.36
C GLU A 611 16.33 -6.49 -11.71
N LEU A 612 16.12 -5.23 -12.11
CA LEU A 612 16.58 -4.68 -13.38
C LEU A 612 17.50 -3.50 -13.12
N TYR A 613 18.65 -3.51 -13.78
CA TYR A 613 19.69 -2.50 -13.64
C TYR A 613 20.12 -1.99 -15.01
N THR A 614 20.38 -0.70 -15.10
CA THR A 614 20.80 -0.06 -16.35
C THR A 614 22.11 0.70 -16.14
N ASP A 615 23.02 0.58 -17.07
CA ASP A 615 24.20 1.47 -17.10
C ASP A 615 23.74 2.87 -17.53
N VAL A 616 23.54 3.75 -16.54
CA VAL A 616 23.07 5.12 -16.78
C VAL A 616 24.08 5.98 -17.56
N THR A 617 25.30 5.50 -17.78
CA THR A 617 26.31 6.16 -18.62
C THR A 617 26.13 5.82 -20.11
N LYS A 618 25.27 4.82 -20.43
CA LYS A 618 25.06 4.27 -21.77
C LYS A 618 23.59 4.14 -22.15
N VAL A 619 22.76 5.07 -21.68
CA VAL A 619 21.30 5.00 -21.84
C VAL A 619 20.82 4.87 -23.30
N LYS A 620 21.58 5.39 -24.28
CA LYS A 620 21.25 5.31 -25.70
C LYS A 620 21.39 3.90 -26.27
N GLU A 621 22.15 3.04 -25.62
CA GLU A 621 22.34 1.65 -26.05
C GLU A 621 21.15 0.77 -25.65
N LYS A 622 20.28 1.26 -24.73
CA LYS A 622 19.11 0.56 -24.17
C LYS A 622 19.45 -0.80 -23.56
N GLU A 623 20.73 -1.01 -23.23
CA GLU A 623 21.18 -2.21 -22.56
C GLU A 623 20.80 -2.16 -21.09
N PHE A 624 20.28 -3.27 -20.59
CA PHE A 624 20.00 -3.45 -19.17
C PHE A 624 20.51 -4.82 -18.72
N ARG A 625 20.64 -4.97 -17.42
CA ARG A 625 21.02 -6.22 -16.78
C ARG A 625 19.86 -6.65 -15.88
N ALA A 626 19.42 -7.88 -16.03
CA ALA A 626 18.43 -8.50 -15.16
C ALA A 626 19.11 -9.50 -14.24
N THR A 627 18.67 -9.58 -12.99
CA THR A 627 19.14 -10.55 -12.01
C THR A 627 18.00 -11.30 -11.36
N PHE A 628 18.19 -12.59 -11.12
CA PHE A 628 17.42 -13.36 -10.16
C PHE A 628 18.09 -13.20 -8.79
N GLU A 629 17.35 -12.77 -7.79
CA GLU A 629 17.91 -12.55 -6.46
C GLU A 629 17.22 -13.43 -5.43
N ILE A 630 17.99 -14.12 -4.60
CA ILE A 630 17.51 -14.72 -3.36
C ILE A 630 18.03 -13.90 -2.20
N LYS A 631 17.09 -13.39 -1.41
CA LYS A 631 17.32 -12.47 -0.30
C LYS A 631 16.99 -13.13 1.02
N GLY A 632 17.74 -12.82 2.06
CA GLY A 632 17.41 -13.30 3.38
C GLY A 632 18.10 -12.51 4.48
N LYS A 633 17.59 -12.64 5.69
CA LYS A 633 18.14 -11.97 6.86
C LYS A 633 18.15 -12.89 8.06
N ALA A 634 19.19 -12.78 8.86
CA ALA A 634 19.34 -13.55 10.09
C ALA A 634 20.26 -12.83 11.07
N LEU A 635 20.19 -13.19 12.35
CA LEU A 635 21.22 -12.82 13.31
C LEU A 635 22.57 -13.45 12.91
N TYR A 636 23.68 -12.78 13.15
CA TYR A 636 25.04 -13.26 12.77
C TYR A 636 25.32 -14.72 13.17
N PRO A 637 24.96 -15.21 14.39
CA PRO A 637 25.16 -16.60 14.74
C PRO A 637 24.31 -17.61 13.96
N LYS A 638 23.36 -17.14 13.15
CA LYS A 638 22.42 -17.95 12.35
C LYS A 638 22.70 -17.89 10.85
N MET A 639 23.77 -17.24 10.41
CA MET A 639 24.11 -17.13 8.99
C MET A 639 24.33 -18.49 8.33
N ASP A 640 24.90 -19.46 9.06
CA ASP A 640 25.05 -20.84 8.55
C ASP A 640 23.72 -21.48 8.15
N VAL A 641 22.68 -21.30 8.98
CA VAL A 641 21.34 -21.83 8.69
C VAL A 641 20.73 -21.08 7.50
N LEU A 642 20.88 -19.75 7.45
CA LEU A 642 20.37 -18.93 6.36
C LEU A 642 20.90 -19.41 5.01
N PHE A 643 22.21 -19.52 4.86
CA PHE A 643 22.84 -19.96 3.61
C PHE A 643 22.54 -21.42 3.27
N SER A 644 22.44 -22.30 4.29
CA SER A 644 22.02 -23.68 4.08
C SER A 644 20.61 -23.78 3.53
N MET A 645 19.66 -22.97 4.03
CA MET A 645 18.28 -22.93 3.53
C MET A 645 18.21 -22.29 2.12
N MET A 646 18.98 -21.24 1.86
CA MET A 646 19.08 -20.68 0.49
C MET A 646 19.59 -21.74 -0.51
N ARG A 647 20.63 -22.47 -0.15
CA ARG A 647 21.12 -23.59 -0.96
C ARG A 647 20.07 -24.66 -1.17
N GLU A 648 19.35 -25.05 -0.12
CA GLU A 648 18.27 -26.04 -0.22
C GLU A 648 17.21 -25.62 -1.23
N ILE A 649 16.78 -24.36 -1.18
CA ILE A 649 15.79 -23.77 -2.10
C ILE A 649 16.32 -23.77 -3.55
N LEU A 650 17.56 -23.35 -3.77
CA LEU A 650 18.12 -23.19 -5.12
C LEU A 650 18.47 -24.52 -5.79
N MET A 651 18.99 -25.50 -5.01
CA MET A 651 19.64 -26.67 -5.55
C MET A 651 18.84 -27.97 -5.37
N GLU A 652 17.92 -28.01 -4.42
CA GLU A 652 17.23 -29.26 -4.06
C GLU A 652 15.71 -29.20 -4.24
N SER A 653 15.16 -28.10 -4.79
CA SER A 653 13.73 -27.97 -5.07
C SER A 653 13.26 -28.99 -6.12
N ASP A 654 12.17 -29.70 -5.83
CA ASP A 654 11.55 -30.65 -6.76
C ASP A 654 10.66 -29.92 -7.79
N LEU A 655 11.30 -29.41 -8.83
CA LEU A 655 10.61 -28.73 -9.93
C LEU A 655 9.78 -29.69 -10.81
N GLY A 656 9.66 -30.97 -10.42
CA GLY A 656 8.84 -31.96 -11.09
C GLY A 656 7.54 -32.31 -10.36
N ASP A 657 7.22 -31.68 -9.25
CA ASP A 657 5.98 -31.87 -8.50
C ASP A 657 4.78 -31.27 -9.26
N GLU A 658 4.20 -32.07 -10.17
CA GLU A 658 3.11 -31.65 -11.07
C GLU A 658 1.90 -31.10 -10.30
N LYS A 659 1.52 -31.77 -9.19
CA LYS A 659 0.37 -31.36 -8.37
C LYS A 659 0.60 -29.96 -7.81
N ARG A 660 1.77 -29.74 -7.22
CA ARG A 660 2.10 -28.47 -6.58
C ARG A 660 2.27 -27.34 -7.60
N LEU A 661 2.88 -27.63 -8.76
CA LEU A 661 2.98 -26.64 -9.85
C LEU A 661 1.61 -26.18 -10.33
N LYS A 662 0.64 -27.11 -10.49
CA LYS A 662 -0.73 -26.77 -10.88
C LYS A 662 -1.41 -25.85 -9.86
N GLU A 663 -1.28 -26.17 -8.57
CA GLU A 663 -1.81 -25.33 -7.48
C GLU A 663 -1.20 -23.91 -7.48
N ILE A 664 0.13 -23.83 -7.68
CA ILE A 664 0.85 -22.54 -7.73
C ILE A 664 0.40 -21.71 -8.94
N LEU A 665 0.26 -22.31 -10.13
CA LEU A 665 -0.22 -21.59 -11.33
C LEU A 665 -1.63 -21.02 -11.12
N ALA A 666 -2.54 -21.81 -10.54
CA ALA A 666 -3.89 -21.35 -10.25
C ALA A 666 -3.90 -20.15 -9.25
N MET A 667 -3.08 -20.25 -8.19
CA MET A 667 -2.90 -19.17 -7.23
C MET A 667 -2.29 -17.92 -7.91
N LEU A 668 -1.29 -18.07 -8.76
CA LEU A 668 -0.65 -16.95 -9.48
C LEU A 668 -1.64 -16.24 -10.40
N LYS A 669 -2.42 -16.99 -11.19
CA LYS A 669 -3.47 -16.43 -12.05
C LYS A 669 -4.44 -15.57 -11.25
N SER A 670 -4.95 -16.11 -10.13
CA SER A 670 -5.87 -15.39 -9.24
C SER A 670 -5.27 -14.09 -8.72
N ARG A 671 -4.04 -14.13 -8.21
CA ARG A 671 -3.36 -12.95 -7.65
C ARG A 671 -3.06 -11.88 -8.68
N LEU A 672 -2.64 -12.27 -9.88
CA LEU A 672 -2.40 -11.32 -10.98
C LEU A 672 -3.70 -10.61 -11.39
N GLN A 673 -4.82 -11.35 -11.53
CA GLN A 673 -6.11 -10.74 -11.82
C GLN A 673 -6.53 -9.70 -10.77
N MET A 674 -6.37 -10.04 -9.48
CA MET A 674 -6.66 -9.09 -8.40
C MET A 674 -5.77 -7.85 -8.44
N SER A 675 -4.48 -8.01 -8.75
CA SER A 675 -3.55 -6.89 -8.85
C SER A 675 -3.92 -5.90 -9.96
N PHE A 676 -4.49 -6.35 -11.07
CA PHE A 676 -4.93 -5.48 -12.16
C PHE A 676 -6.10 -4.59 -11.76
N LEU A 677 -6.96 -5.03 -10.85
CA LEU A 677 -8.06 -4.23 -10.33
C LEU A 677 -7.60 -3.25 -9.24
N SER A 678 -6.71 -3.68 -8.36
CA SER A 678 -6.23 -2.85 -7.24
C SER A 678 -5.12 -1.86 -7.64
N SER A 679 -4.23 -2.27 -8.55
CA SER A 679 -3.04 -1.52 -8.99
C SER A 679 -3.00 -1.30 -10.50
N GLY A 680 -4.15 -1.18 -11.14
CA GLY A 680 -4.27 -1.05 -12.60
C GLY A 680 -3.48 0.11 -13.21
N HIS A 681 -3.24 1.18 -12.46
CA HIS A 681 -2.42 2.31 -12.90
C HIS A 681 -0.95 1.91 -13.16
N THR A 682 -0.34 1.14 -12.27
CA THR A 682 1.04 0.66 -12.47
C THR A 682 1.11 -0.35 -13.61
N THR A 683 0.11 -1.22 -13.70
CA THR A 683 0.00 -2.21 -14.78
C THR A 683 -0.19 -1.54 -16.15
N ALA A 684 -1.07 -0.54 -16.25
CA ALA A 684 -1.29 0.20 -17.49
C ALA A 684 -0.04 0.98 -17.91
N ALA A 685 0.66 1.64 -16.98
CA ALA A 685 1.90 2.35 -17.26
C ALA A 685 3.01 1.39 -17.73
N LEU A 686 3.21 0.27 -17.04
CA LEU A 686 4.17 -0.76 -17.43
C LEU A 686 3.86 -1.34 -18.83
N ARG A 687 2.60 -1.71 -19.06
CA ARG A 687 2.16 -2.25 -20.35
C ARG A 687 2.39 -1.28 -21.49
N SER A 688 2.06 -0.01 -21.29
CA SER A 688 2.31 1.03 -22.30
C SER A 688 3.81 1.26 -22.56
N LEU A 689 4.64 1.32 -21.53
CA LEU A 689 6.11 1.43 -21.68
C LEU A 689 6.71 0.21 -22.40
N SER A 690 6.14 -0.97 -22.25
CA SER A 690 6.62 -2.20 -22.86
C SER A 690 6.56 -2.19 -24.39
N TYR A 691 5.81 -1.26 -24.98
CA TYR A 691 5.71 -1.16 -26.44
C TYR A 691 7.00 -0.68 -27.12
N THR A 692 7.89 -0.01 -26.38
CA THR A 692 9.12 0.59 -26.94
C THR A 692 10.36 0.43 -26.06
N SER A 693 10.19 0.10 -24.78
CA SER A 693 11.30 -0.14 -23.86
C SER A 693 11.55 -1.63 -23.68
N PRO A 694 12.74 -2.14 -24.07
CA PRO A 694 13.10 -3.54 -23.80
C PRO A 694 13.08 -3.90 -22.33
N MET A 695 13.49 -2.99 -21.43
CA MET A 695 13.46 -3.21 -19.99
C MET A 695 12.03 -3.31 -19.46
N ALA A 696 11.14 -2.40 -19.89
CA ALA A 696 9.73 -2.46 -19.52
C ALA A 696 9.04 -3.69 -20.11
N LYS A 697 9.41 -4.12 -21.32
CA LYS A 697 8.91 -5.36 -21.93
C LYS A 697 9.35 -6.59 -21.15
N PHE A 698 10.62 -6.65 -20.73
CA PHE A 698 11.09 -7.70 -19.81
C PHE A 698 10.23 -7.75 -18.55
N LYS A 699 9.97 -6.58 -17.94
CA LYS A 699 9.17 -6.50 -16.73
C LYS A 699 7.69 -6.89 -16.97
N ASP A 700 7.10 -6.51 -18.10
CA ASP A 700 5.73 -6.93 -18.46
C ASP A 700 5.63 -8.46 -18.65
N ASP A 701 6.65 -9.08 -19.24
CA ASP A 701 6.71 -10.54 -19.45
C ASP A 701 7.05 -11.32 -18.16
N THR A 702 7.48 -10.63 -17.10
CA THR A 702 7.84 -11.28 -15.84
C THR A 702 6.94 -10.88 -14.65
N ASP A 703 6.14 -9.82 -14.77
CA ASP A 703 5.32 -9.32 -13.66
C ASP A 703 4.01 -8.64 -14.12
N GLY A 704 3.84 -8.37 -15.43
CA GLY A 704 2.71 -7.65 -15.98
C GLY A 704 1.68 -8.51 -16.71
N ILE A 705 0.99 -7.89 -17.66
CA ILE A 705 -0.06 -8.54 -18.48
C ILE A 705 0.56 -9.64 -19.36
N GLY A 706 1.76 -9.42 -19.90
CA GLY A 706 2.46 -10.45 -20.70
C GLY A 706 2.73 -11.72 -19.89
N TYR A 707 3.12 -11.57 -18.62
CA TYR A 707 3.28 -12.68 -17.70
C TYR A 707 1.95 -13.38 -17.41
N TYR A 708 0.90 -12.61 -17.12
CA TYR A 708 -0.43 -13.16 -16.87
C TYR A 708 -0.96 -13.99 -18.03
N GLU A 709 -0.80 -13.55 -19.29
CA GLU A 709 -1.24 -14.28 -20.46
C GLU A 709 -0.61 -15.69 -20.51
N VAL A 710 0.69 -15.80 -20.17
CA VAL A 710 1.40 -17.10 -20.14
C VAL A 710 0.94 -17.96 -18.95
N VAL A 711 0.81 -17.38 -17.76
CA VAL A 711 0.32 -18.12 -16.57
C VAL A 711 -1.09 -18.66 -16.81
N LYS A 712 -1.98 -17.85 -17.40
CA LYS A 712 -3.34 -18.26 -17.79
C LYS A 712 -3.32 -19.43 -18.76
N GLU A 713 -2.53 -19.33 -19.82
CA GLU A 713 -2.40 -20.40 -20.84
C GLU A 713 -1.86 -21.71 -20.22
N LEU A 714 -0.87 -21.62 -19.35
CA LEU A 714 -0.28 -22.79 -18.67
C LEU A 714 -1.26 -23.41 -17.67
N GLU A 715 -2.05 -22.61 -16.95
CA GLU A 715 -3.06 -23.11 -16.01
C GLU A 715 -4.19 -23.84 -16.74
N GLU A 716 -4.74 -23.22 -17.80
CA GLU A 716 -5.84 -23.75 -18.58
C GLU A 716 -5.45 -25.04 -19.36
N ASN A 717 -4.22 -25.12 -19.83
CA ASN A 717 -3.70 -26.23 -20.63
C ASN A 717 -2.63 -27.05 -19.88
N PHE A 718 -2.70 -27.12 -18.56
CA PHE A 718 -1.66 -27.68 -17.72
C PHE A 718 -1.25 -29.11 -18.12
N GLU A 719 -2.21 -30.01 -18.34
CA GLU A 719 -1.92 -31.41 -18.67
C GLU A 719 -1.14 -31.58 -19.98
N GLU A 720 -1.31 -30.67 -20.94
CA GLU A 720 -0.59 -30.68 -22.22
C GLU A 720 0.78 -30.01 -22.10
N LYS A 721 0.91 -29.00 -21.28
CA LYS A 721 2.09 -28.12 -21.17
C LYS A 721 3.02 -28.43 -20.00
N LYS A 722 2.60 -29.24 -19.03
CA LYS A 722 3.39 -29.52 -17.82
C LYS A 722 4.81 -30.04 -18.06
N ALA A 723 4.99 -30.90 -19.10
CA ALA A 723 6.31 -31.43 -19.43
C ALA A 723 7.27 -30.33 -19.94
N GLU A 724 6.77 -29.41 -20.76
CA GLU A 724 7.51 -28.23 -21.22
C GLU A 724 7.83 -27.27 -20.08
N LEU A 725 6.84 -26.98 -19.22
CA LEU A 725 7.02 -26.17 -18.03
C LEU A 725 8.16 -26.69 -17.15
N ILE A 726 8.11 -27.99 -16.78
CA ILE A 726 9.12 -28.62 -15.93
C ILE A 726 10.51 -28.57 -16.57
N ALA A 727 10.59 -28.85 -17.88
CA ALA A 727 11.84 -28.77 -18.61
C ALA A 727 12.45 -27.36 -18.61
N ASN A 728 11.62 -26.34 -18.84
CA ASN A 728 12.05 -24.94 -18.82
C ASN A 728 12.51 -24.51 -17.42
N LEU A 729 11.77 -24.84 -16.35
CA LEU A 729 12.16 -24.49 -14.98
C LEU A 729 13.50 -25.12 -14.59
N ARG A 730 13.72 -26.40 -14.91
CA ARG A 730 14.99 -27.11 -14.65
C ARG A 730 16.15 -26.52 -15.45
N GLN A 731 15.95 -26.26 -16.72
CA GLN A 731 16.98 -25.68 -17.58
C GLN A 731 17.39 -24.29 -17.09
N ILE A 732 16.42 -23.42 -16.76
CA ILE A 732 16.67 -22.07 -16.24
C ILE A 732 17.44 -22.16 -14.92
N ALA A 733 17.02 -22.99 -13.97
CA ALA A 733 17.69 -23.17 -12.69
C ALA A 733 19.17 -23.58 -12.86
N GLN A 734 19.46 -24.53 -13.77
CA GLN A 734 20.84 -24.95 -14.08
C GLN A 734 21.69 -23.85 -14.73
N GLN A 735 21.05 -23.00 -15.56
CA GLN A 735 21.76 -21.91 -16.25
C GLN A 735 22.11 -20.76 -15.31
N ILE A 736 21.26 -20.45 -14.32
CA ILE A 736 21.41 -19.24 -13.49
C ILE A 736 22.05 -19.50 -12.14
N PHE A 737 21.74 -20.60 -11.42
CA PHE A 737 22.25 -20.85 -10.06
C PHE A 737 23.67 -21.39 -10.04
N ARG A 738 24.61 -20.55 -10.47
CA ARG A 738 26.02 -20.90 -10.68
C ARG A 738 26.93 -19.96 -9.93
N LYS A 739 28.06 -20.48 -9.44
CA LYS A 739 29.08 -19.69 -8.76
C LYS A 739 29.71 -18.61 -9.66
N ASP A 740 29.96 -18.94 -10.95
CA ASP A 740 30.51 -18.04 -11.96
C ASP A 740 29.53 -16.98 -12.46
N ASN A 741 28.28 -17.03 -12.03
CA ASN A 741 27.17 -16.15 -12.40
C ASN A 741 26.66 -15.28 -11.24
N LEU A 742 27.40 -15.22 -10.11
CA LEU A 742 26.92 -14.71 -8.85
C LEU A 742 27.66 -13.43 -8.41
N ILE A 743 26.92 -12.47 -7.89
CA ILE A 743 27.40 -11.37 -7.07
C ILE A 743 26.67 -11.44 -5.72
N ILE A 744 27.38 -11.18 -4.62
CA ILE A 744 26.82 -11.12 -3.29
C ILE A 744 26.69 -9.66 -2.84
N SER A 745 25.51 -9.26 -2.40
CA SER A 745 25.27 -8.02 -1.66
C SER A 745 25.08 -8.37 -0.19
N TYR A 746 25.81 -7.72 0.70
CA TYR A 746 25.71 -7.99 2.14
C TYR A 746 25.77 -6.72 2.96
N THR A 747 24.75 -6.50 3.80
CA THR A 747 24.65 -5.37 4.72
C THR A 747 24.78 -5.85 6.16
N SER A 748 25.80 -5.35 6.85
CA SER A 748 26.07 -5.67 8.26
C SER A 748 27.01 -4.66 8.88
N SER A 749 27.14 -4.64 10.21
CA SER A 749 28.31 -4.06 10.87
C SER A 749 29.58 -4.89 10.56
N ALA A 750 30.75 -4.35 10.89
CA ALA A 750 32.04 -4.97 10.58
C ALA A 750 32.20 -6.39 11.15
N ASP A 751 31.66 -6.65 12.34
CA ASP A 751 31.69 -7.97 13.02
C ASP A 751 30.78 -9.02 12.38
N GLY A 752 29.82 -8.60 11.55
CA GLY A 752 28.93 -9.49 10.80
C GLY A 752 29.56 -10.11 9.56
N LEU A 753 30.70 -9.58 9.08
CA LEU A 753 31.30 -10.04 7.82
C LEU A 753 31.86 -11.47 7.91
N ALA A 754 32.66 -11.79 8.91
CA ALA A 754 33.28 -13.11 9.05
C ALA A 754 32.27 -14.27 9.18
N PRO A 755 31.17 -14.16 9.99
CA PRO A 755 30.15 -15.19 10.02
C PRO A 755 29.50 -15.46 8.66
N MET A 756 29.29 -14.42 7.85
CA MET A 756 28.75 -14.56 6.51
C MET A 756 29.73 -15.28 5.57
N GLU A 757 31.00 -14.87 5.55
CA GLU A 757 32.03 -15.48 4.69
C GLU A 757 32.21 -16.96 5.02
N GLU A 758 32.22 -17.34 6.32
CA GLU A 758 32.30 -18.73 6.77
C GLU A 758 31.06 -19.54 6.33
N ALA A 759 29.86 -18.95 6.42
CA ALA A 759 28.62 -19.58 6.03
C ALA A 759 28.55 -19.78 4.49
N PHE A 760 28.89 -18.75 3.70
CA PHE A 760 28.90 -18.84 2.25
C PHE A 760 29.95 -19.84 1.74
N ALA A 761 31.13 -19.90 2.33
CA ALA A 761 32.19 -20.86 1.95
C ALA A 761 31.70 -22.31 1.97
N LYS A 762 30.76 -22.66 2.85
CA LYS A 762 30.21 -24.03 2.96
C LYS A 762 29.31 -24.40 1.78
N ILE A 763 28.71 -23.41 1.11
CA ILE A 763 27.76 -23.64 0.01
C ILE A 763 28.32 -23.28 -1.37
N ALA A 764 29.35 -22.46 -1.44
CA ALA A 764 29.86 -21.88 -2.68
C ALA A 764 30.17 -22.91 -3.78
N ASP A 765 30.80 -24.04 -3.41
CA ASP A 765 31.16 -25.11 -4.36
C ASP A 765 30.04 -26.14 -4.58
N THR A 766 28.86 -25.92 -4.03
CA THR A 766 27.67 -26.76 -4.22
C THR A 766 26.71 -26.23 -5.27
N LEU A 767 26.94 -25.01 -5.77
CA LEU A 767 26.20 -24.43 -6.91
C LEU A 767 26.55 -25.17 -8.20
N HIS A 768 25.72 -25.00 -9.24
CA HIS A 768 25.95 -25.69 -10.53
C HIS A 768 27.30 -25.36 -11.15
N THR A 769 27.96 -26.38 -11.69
CA THR A 769 29.31 -26.31 -12.29
C THR A 769 29.41 -26.91 -13.69
N GLU A 770 28.30 -27.47 -14.22
CA GLU A 770 28.24 -28.04 -15.55
C GLU A 770 28.67 -27.02 -16.61
N GLU A 771 29.14 -27.48 -17.78
CA GLU A 771 29.50 -26.60 -18.86
C GLU A 771 28.30 -25.73 -19.28
N LYS A 772 28.52 -24.41 -19.27
CA LYS A 772 27.45 -23.44 -19.57
C LYS A 772 27.10 -23.54 -21.06
N GLU A 773 25.83 -23.75 -21.38
CA GLU A 773 25.36 -23.58 -22.76
C GLU A 773 25.74 -22.18 -23.25
N ALA A 774 26.13 -22.07 -24.53
CA ALA A 774 26.47 -20.76 -25.10
C ALA A 774 25.28 -19.80 -24.88
N ALA A 775 25.54 -18.69 -24.19
CA ALA A 775 24.51 -17.69 -23.92
C ALA A 775 23.97 -17.16 -25.25
N THR A 776 22.67 -17.29 -25.47
CA THR A 776 22.00 -16.60 -26.57
C THR A 776 21.66 -15.20 -26.02
N PRO A 777 22.10 -14.12 -26.67
CA PRO A 777 21.70 -12.77 -26.24
C PRO A 777 20.17 -12.69 -26.18
N CYS A 778 19.64 -12.17 -25.12
CA CYS A 778 18.21 -11.86 -25.00
C CYS A 778 17.89 -10.66 -25.88
N GLU A 779 17.41 -10.91 -27.11
CA GLU A 779 16.88 -9.84 -27.96
C GLU A 779 15.39 -9.68 -27.68
N ILE A 780 15.01 -8.55 -27.05
CA ILE A 780 13.64 -8.26 -26.66
C ILE A 780 12.95 -7.46 -27.78
N HIS A 781 11.83 -7.98 -28.25
CA HIS A 781 11.05 -7.42 -29.35
C HIS A 781 9.88 -6.57 -28.83
N CYS A 782 10.02 -5.26 -28.91
CA CYS A 782 8.95 -4.32 -28.56
C CYS A 782 8.01 -4.09 -29.74
N VAL A 783 6.71 -4.10 -29.48
CA VAL A 783 5.66 -3.87 -30.50
C VAL A 783 4.65 -2.89 -29.95
N LYS A 784 4.38 -1.80 -30.69
CA LYS A 784 3.36 -0.82 -30.32
C LYS A 784 1.96 -1.42 -30.48
N ARG A 785 1.16 -1.41 -29.41
CA ARG A 785 -0.17 -2.03 -29.38
C ARG A 785 -1.31 -1.07 -29.04
N ASN A 786 -1.09 -0.06 -28.20
CA ASN A 786 -2.12 0.85 -27.73
C ASN A 786 -3.39 0.10 -27.33
N GLU A 787 -3.35 -0.57 -26.19
CA GLU A 787 -4.37 -1.52 -25.76
C GLU A 787 -5.38 -0.91 -24.80
N GLY A 788 -6.66 -1.32 -24.95
CA GLY A 788 -7.72 -1.13 -23.97
C GLY A 788 -8.09 -2.48 -23.33
N PHE A 789 -8.01 -2.57 -22.00
CA PHE A 789 -8.35 -3.75 -21.24
C PHE A 789 -9.66 -3.54 -20.47
N LYS A 790 -10.71 -4.21 -20.90
CA LYS A 790 -12.05 -4.15 -20.31
C LYS A 790 -12.10 -4.95 -19.00
N THR A 791 -12.70 -4.32 -17.99
CA THR A 791 -13.00 -4.91 -16.69
C THR A 791 -14.41 -4.52 -16.26
N SER A 792 -14.90 -5.13 -15.17
CA SER A 792 -16.16 -4.75 -14.55
C SER A 792 -16.09 -3.46 -13.73
N SER A 793 -14.92 -2.82 -13.65
CA SER A 793 -14.72 -1.58 -12.88
C SER A 793 -15.54 -0.43 -13.42
N LYS A 794 -16.00 0.45 -12.53
CA LYS A 794 -16.67 1.72 -12.87
C LYS A 794 -15.70 2.87 -13.13
N VAL A 795 -14.41 2.62 -12.93
CA VAL A 795 -13.35 3.62 -13.05
C VAL A 795 -12.25 3.11 -13.96
N GLN A 796 -11.45 4.04 -14.47
CA GLN A 796 -10.33 3.77 -15.37
C GLN A 796 -8.98 4.00 -14.71
N TYR A 797 -7.97 3.36 -15.27
CA TYR A 797 -6.55 3.64 -15.12
C TYR A 797 -6.00 4.02 -16.50
N VAL A 798 -5.76 5.31 -16.71
CA VAL A 798 -5.42 5.86 -18.03
C VAL A 798 -3.94 6.19 -18.04
N ALA A 799 -3.13 5.42 -18.77
CA ALA A 799 -1.69 5.64 -18.90
C ALA A 799 -1.29 6.19 -20.27
N ARG A 800 -0.46 7.21 -20.26
CA ARG A 800 0.20 7.82 -21.41
C ARG A 800 1.69 7.79 -21.19
N THR A 801 2.47 7.21 -22.11
CA THR A 801 3.90 6.96 -21.91
C THR A 801 4.75 7.35 -23.11
N GLY A 802 6.07 7.34 -22.92
CA GLY A 802 7.04 7.54 -23.98
C GLY A 802 8.47 7.54 -23.47
N ASN A 803 9.45 7.61 -24.40
CA ASN A 803 10.86 7.80 -24.07
C ASN A 803 11.38 9.08 -24.71
N PHE A 804 11.74 10.07 -23.88
CA PHE A 804 12.19 11.37 -24.35
C PHE A 804 13.66 11.37 -24.84
N ILE A 805 14.49 10.44 -24.38
CA ILE A 805 15.88 10.30 -24.86
C ILE A 805 15.90 9.81 -26.32
N ASP A 806 14.94 8.97 -26.72
CA ASP A 806 14.78 8.54 -28.12
C ASP A 806 14.50 9.70 -29.07
N ARG A 807 14.03 10.81 -28.56
CA ARG A 807 13.74 12.06 -29.29
C ARG A 807 14.86 13.10 -29.15
N GLY A 808 15.98 12.75 -28.52
CA GLY A 808 17.17 13.59 -28.38
C GLY A 808 17.12 14.55 -27.20
N VAL A 809 16.20 14.38 -26.24
CA VAL A 809 16.11 15.18 -25.02
C VAL A 809 16.85 14.47 -23.89
N GLU A 810 17.67 15.19 -23.15
CA GLU A 810 18.49 14.64 -22.06
C GLU A 810 17.76 14.71 -20.70
N TYR A 811 18.12 13.78 -19.80
CA TYR A 811 17.68 13.81 -18.42
C TYR A 811 18.32 14.96 -17.63
N THR A 812 17.55 15.60 -16.76
CA THR A 812 18.02 16.63 -15.81
C THR A 812 17.30 16.48 -14.48
N GLY A 813 17.94 16.91 -13.38
CA GLY A 813 17.35 16.91 -12.03
C GLY A 813 16.05 17.72 -11.95
N ALA A 814 15.85 18.70 -12.84
CA ALA A 814 14.59 19.45 -12.92
C ALA A 814 13.37 18.57 -13.21
N LEU A 815 13.52 17.39 -13.80
CA LEU A 815 12.45 16.41 -14.00
C LEU A 815 11.88 15.86 -12.69
N GLN A 816 12.66 15.83 -11.61
CA GLN A 816 12.16 15.46 -10.30
C GLN A 816 11.26 16.56 -9.73
N ILE A 817 11.54 17.83 -10.03
CA ILE A 817 10.67 18.95 -9.67
C ILE A 817 9.39 18.90 -10.50
N LEU A 818 9.50 18.61 -11.80
CA LEU A 818 8.35 18.46 -12.67
C LEU A 818 7.37 17.40 -12.17
N LYS A 819 7.86 16.29 -11.64
CA LYS A 819 7.02 15.27 -11.01
C LYS A 819 6.14 15.85 -9.90
N VAL A 820 6.70 16.70 -9.04
CA VAL A 820 5.95 17.36 -7.96
C VAL A 820 4.95 18.37 -8.53
N ILE A 821 5.39 19.20 -9.48
CA ILE A 821 4.51 20.19 -10.14
C ILE A 821 3.30 19.49 -10.78
N LEU A 822 3.53 18.47 -11.60
CA LEU A 822 2.42 17.79 -12.28
C LEU A 822 1.49 17.08 -11.32
N SER A 823 2.03 16.35 -10.33
CA SER A 823 1.23 15.53 -9.41
C SER A 823 0.43 16.36 -8.40
N TYR A 824 0.86 17.60 -8.07
CA TYR A 824 0.24 18.41 -7.01
C TYR A 824 -0.22 19.78 -7.46
N ASP A 825 -0.14 20.08 -8.77
CA ASP A 825 -0.69 21.31 -9.35
C ASP A 825 -1.52 20.96 -10.59
N TYR A 826 -0.93 20.80 -11.77
CA TYR A 826 -1.67 20.66 -13.03
C TYR A 826 -2.59 19.44 -13.06
N LEU A 827 -2.06 18.23 -12.82
CA LEU A 827 -2.87 17.01 -12.86
C LEU A 827 -3.82 16.94 -11.65
N TRP A 828 -3.39 17.41 -10.50
CA TRP A 828 -4.24 17.45 -9.31
C TRP A 828 -5.51 18.27 -9.55
N GLN A 829 -5.36 19.48 -10.07
CA GLN A 829 -6.48 20.37 -10.34
C GLN A 829 -7.40 19.85 -11.45
N ASN A 830 -6.83 19.33 -12.53
CA ASN A 830 -7.62 19.01 -13.72
C ASN A 830 -8.16 17.57 -13.73
N VAL A 831 -7.35 16.58 -13.26
CA VAL A 831 -7.75 15.17 -13.26
C VAL A 831 -8.48 14.79 -11.97
N ARG A 832 -8.00 15.27 -10.80
CA ARG A 832 -8.63 14.95 -9.51
C ARG A 832 -9.74 15.93 -9.15
N VAL A 833 -9.44 17.18 -8.89
CA VAL A 833 -10.42 18.14 -8.35
C VAL A 833 -11.59 18.38 -9.32
N LYS A 834 -11.30 18.71 -10.57
CA LYS A 834 -12.31 18.94 -11.60
C LYS A 834 -12.81 17.67 -12.27
N GLY A 835 -11.91 16.69 -12.46
CA GLY A 835 -12.22 15.44 -13.13
C GLY A 835 -12.84 14.38 -12.23
N GLY A 836 -12.63 14.48 -10.91
CA GLY A 836 -13.17 13.53 -9.92
C GLY A 836 -12.40 12.21 -9.82
N ALA A 837 -11.19 12.11 -10.36
CA ALA A 837 -10.33 10.97 -10.15
C ALA A 837 -9.79 10.95 -8.71
N TYR A 838 -9.50 9.76 -8.18
CA TYR A 838 -8.88 9.67 -6.84
C TYR A 838 -7.43 10.15 -6.84
N GLY A 839 -6.68 9.89 -7.91
CA GLY A 839 -5.29 10.32 -8.00
C GLY A 839 -4.77 10.42 -9.43
N CYS A 840 -3.61 11.03 -9.55
CA CYS A 840 -2.86 11.14 -10.79
C CYS A 840 -1.37 11.18 -10.48
N MET A 841 -0.57 10.56 -11.30
CA MET A 841 0.86 10.44 -11.09
C MET A 841 1.63 10.69 -12.38
N SER A 842 2.88 11.13 -12.21
CA SER A 842 3.86 11.23 -13.29
C SER A 842 5.20 10.68 -12.83
N SER A 843 5.99 10.17 -13.75
CA SER A 843 7.35 9.72 -13.46
C SER A 843 8.25 9.95 -14.67
N PHE A 844 9.51 10.28 -14.40
CA PHE A 844 10.56 10.48 -15.40
C PHE A 844 11.85 9.90 -14.83
N ASN A 845 12.49 8.99 -15.55
CA ASN A 845 13.70 8.33 -15.08
C ASN A 845 14.93 8.66 -15.94
N ARG A 846 16.12 8.28 -15.47
CA ARG A 846 17.41 8.58 -16.11
C ARG A 846 17.60 7.89 -17.45
N ILE A 847 16.82 6.86 -17.76
CA ILE A 847 16.89 6.15 -19.04
C ILE A 847 15.89 6.69 -20.08
N GLY A 848 15.24 7.80 -19.75
CA GLY A 848 14.36 8.53 -20.66
C GLY A 848 12.91 8.09 -20.65
N GLU A 849 12.55 7.07 -19.90
CA GLU A 849 11.15 6.65 -19.77
C GLU A 849 10.37 7.65 -18.93
N GLY A 850 9.20 7.99 -19.41
CA GLY A 850 8.27 8.83 -18.68
C GLY A 850 6.83 8.40 -18.89
N TYR A 851 5.98 8.71 -17.90
CA TYR A 851 4.54 8.46 -17.98
C TYR A 851 3.71 9.50 -17.23
N LEU A 852 2.47 9.64 -17.68
CA LEU A 852 1.36 10.25 -16.96
C LEU A 852 0.32 9.16 -16.75
N VAL A 853 -0.26 9.03 -15.56
CA VAL A 853 -1.27 8.00 -15.28
C VAL A 853 -2.31 8.50 -14.28
N SER A 854 -3.59 8.18 -14.51
CA SER A 854 -4.67 8.42 -13.55
C SER A 854 -5.01 7.14 -12.76
N TYR A 855 -5.58 7.34 -11.58
CA TYR A 855 -5.95 6.28 -10.65
C TYR A 855 -7.40 6.44 -10.22
N ARG A 856 -8.21 5.39 -10.41
CA ARG A 856 -9.65 5.40 -10.15
C ARG A 856 -10.34 6.62 -10.78
N ASP A 857 -10.18 6.75 -12.07
CA ASP A 857 -10.63 7.91 -12.87
C ASP A 857 -12.00 7.62 -13.49
N PRO A 858 -13.02 8.45 -13.27
CA PRO A 858 -14.31 8.30 -13.94
C PRO A 858 -14.29 8.67 -15.43
N ASN A 859 -13.22 9.34 -15.88
CA ASN A 859 -13.10 9.83 -17.24
C ASN A 859 -12.05 9.04 -18.06
N LEU A 860 -12.15 9.08 -19.38
CA LEU A 860 -11.14 8.57 -20.30
C LEU A 860 -10.71 9.65 -21.30
N GLU A 861 -11.60 10.09 -22.17
CA GLU A 861 -11.31 11.09 -23.22
C GLU A 861 -10.82 12.41 -22.61
N LYS A 862 -11.55 12.94 -21.64
CA LYS A 862 -11.20 14.19 -20.95
C LYS A 862 -9.82 14.11 -20.28
N THR A 863 -9.47 13.00 -19.69
CA THR A 863 -8.15 12.80 -19.07
C THR A 863 -7.03 12.79 -20.11
N MET A 864 -7.26 12.18 -21.27
CA MET A 864 -6.32 12.23 -22.38
C MET A 864 -6.12 13.67 -22.91
N GLU A 865 -7.19 14.45 -23.03
CA GLU A 865 -7.10 15.88 -23.41
C GLU A 865 -6.28 16.70 -22.40
N ILE A 866 -6.46 16.43 -21.10
CA ILE A 866 -5.67 17.05 -20.03
C ILE A 866 -4.18 16.71 -20.19
N TYR A 867 -3.84 15.46 -20.49
CA TYR A 867 -2.45 15.07 -20.72
C TYR A 867 -1.82 15.81 -21.91
N GLU A 868 -2.54 15.96 -23.01
CA GLU A 868 -2.05 16.75 -24.17
C GLU A 868 -1.86 18.25 -23.80
N GLY A 869 -2.64 18.78 -22.87
CA GLY A 869 -2.53 20.16 -22.39
C GLY A 869 -1.30 20.48 -21.54
N VAL A 870 -0.58 19.46 -21.03
CA VAL A 870 0.59 19.64 -20.14
C VAL A 870 1.69 20.47 -20.82
N VAL A 871 1.91 20.29 -22.11
CA VAL A 871 2.97 20.99 -22.86
C VAL A 871 2.74 22.51 -22.87
N GLU A 872 1.49 22.92 -23.11
CA GLU A 872 1.12 24.33 -23.13
C GLU A 872 1.18 24.94 -21.72
N TYR A 873 0.75 24.18 -20.70
CA TYR A 873 0.91 24.57 -19.30
C TYR A 873 2.38 24.86 -18.98
N LEU A 874 3.31 23.96 -19.35
CA LEU A 874 4.73 24.15 -19.07
C LEU A 874 5.34 25.34 -19.83
N LYS A 875 4.99 25.55 -21.11
CA LYS A 875 5.45 26.72 -21.87
C LYS A 875 5.06 28.04 -21.21
N ASN A 876 3.90 28.06 -20.57
CA ASN A 876 3.35 29.22 -19.88
C ASN A 876 3.63 29.22 -18.37
N PHE A 877 4.40 28.25 -17.85
CA PHE A 877 4.68 28.13 -16.42
C PHE A 877 5.27 29.42 -15.86
N ASN A 878 4.58 30.01 -14.91
CA ASN A 878 4.93 31.28 -14.30
C ASN A 878 4.47 31.31 -12.85
N VAL A 879 5.40 31.16 -11.92
CA VAL A 879 5.15 31.17 -10.48
C VAL A 879 6.12 32.14 -9.81
N ASP A 880 5.86 32.57 -8.61
CA ASP A 880 6.79 33.39 -7.85
C ASP A 880 7.94 32.53 -7.23
N ASP A 881 8.91 33.20 -6.59
CA ASP A 881 10.06 32.53 -5.97
C ASP A 881 9.63 31.64 -4.81
N ARG A 882 8.55 31.97 -4.11
CA ARG A 882 8.01 31.19 -3.01
C ARG A 882 7.46 29.85 -3.49
N ASP A 883 6.66 29.86 -4.54
CA ASP A 883 6.09 28.64 -5.11
C ASP A 883 7.17 27.78 -5.75
N MET A 884 8.14 28.39 -6.43
CA MET A 884 9.28 27.64 -6.93
C MET A 884 10.08 26.96 -5.81
N ASN A 885 10.24 27.62 -4.66
CA ASN A 885 10.89 27.03 -3.48
C ASN A 885 10.08 25.87 -2.91
N LYS A 886 8.74 25.96 -2.86
CA LYS A 886 7.89 24.86 -2.42
C LYS A 886 8.11 23.60 -3.27
N PHE A 887 8.06 23.71 -4.58
CA PHE A 887 8.29 22.57 -5.47
C PHE A 887 9.68 21.93 -5.27
N ILE A 888 10.72 22.75 -5.06
CA ILE A 888 12.06 22.25 -4.77
C ILE A 888 12.11 21.52 -3.43
N ILE A 889 11.51 22.08 -2.39
CA ILE A 889 11.47 21.50 -1.05
C ILE A 889 10.72 20.16 -1.07
N GLY A 890 9.54 20.10 -1.67
CA GLY A 890 8.79 18.86 -1.83
C GLY A 890 9.54 17.79 -2.65
N THR A 891 10.34 18.23 -3.62
CA THR A 891 11.22 17.31 -4.37
C THR A 891 12.31 16.72 -3.47
N ILE A 892 12.99 17.55 -2.68
CA ILE A 892 14.01 17.10 -1.74
C ILE A 892 13.42 16.19 -0.66
N SER A 893 12.23 16.49 -0.16
CA SER A 893 11.51 15.63 0.78
C SER A 893 11.39 14.19 0.27
N ASN A 894 11.08 14.00 -0.99
CA ASN A 894 10.98 12.67 -1.60
C ASN A 894 12.34 11.95 -1.73
N ILE A 895 13.43 12.71 -1.86
CA ILE A 895 14.79 12.18 -2.03
C ILE A 895 15.44 11.86 -0.67
N ASP A 896 15.21 12.67 0.34
CA ASP A 896 15.89 12.61 1.64
C ASP A 896 15.13 11.78 2.69
N ARG A 897 14.28 10.85 2.27
CA ARG A 897 13.55 9.99 3.20
C ARG A 897 14.50 9.21 4.10
N PRO A 898 14.22 9.11 5.41
CA PRO A 898 14.98 8.26 6.32
C PRO A 898 15.02 6.81 5.85
N MET A 899 16.17 6.17 6.01
CA MET A 899 16.38 4.78 5.60
C MET A 899 16.83 3.94 6.79
N ASN A 900 16.20 2.78 6.95
CA ASN A 900 16.70 1.74 7.87
C ASN A 900 18.01 1.10 7.34
N PRO A 901 18.70 0.28 8.13
CA PRO A 901 19.96 -0.34 7.72
C PRO A 901 19.86 -1.18 6.44
N ALA A 902 18.78 -1.96 6.28
CA ALA A 902 18.54 -2.76 5.08
C ALA A 902 18.38 -1.89 3.84
N ALA A 903 17.59 -0.82 3.94
CA ALA A 903 17.37 0.14 2.85
C ALA A 903 18.65 0.89 2.45
N LYS A 904 19.54 1.24 3.40
CA LYS A 904 20.85 1.84 3.13
C LYS A 904 21.73 0.92 2.27
N GLY A 905 21.78 -0.37 2.61
CA GLY A 905 22.49 -1.38 1.84
C GLY A 905 21.88 -1.58 0.44
N SER A 906 20.57 -1.78 0.36
CA SER A 906 19.86 -1.97 -0.91
C SER A 906 20.01 -0.77 -1.84
N ARG A 907 19.90 0.47 -1.32
CA ARG A 907 20.15 1.68 -2.10
C ARG A 907 21.60 1.72 -2.62
N SER A 908 22.57 1.40 -1.76
CA SER A 908 23.99 1.41 -2.14
C SER A 908 24.27 0.38 -3.24
N MET A 909 23.69 -0.83 -3.13
CA MET A 909 23.80 -1.87 -4.17
C MET A 909 23.12 -1.44 -5.48
N ASN A 910 21.94 -0.84 -5.40
CA ASN A 910 21.23 -0.33 -6.58
C ASN A 910 22.05 0.73 -7.33
N LEU A 911 22.65 1.69 -6.61
CA LEU A 911 23.54 2.68 -7.20
C LEU A 911 24.78 2.04 -7.85
N TYR A 912 25.34 1.02 -7.19
CA TYR A 912 26.48 0.26 -7.72
C TYR A 912 26.14 -0.45 -9.03
N MET A 913 25.03 -1.17 -9.07
CA MET A 913 24.60 -1.94 -10.23
C MET A 913 24.18 -1.08 -11.42
N ASN A 914 23.67 0.12 -11.17
CA ASN A 914 23.28 1.10 -12.20
C ASN A 914 24.41 2.06 -12.60
N TYR A 915 25.63 1.91 -12.06
CA TYR A 915 26.77 2.79 -12.32
C TYR A 915 26.52 4.26 -11.96
N VAL A 916 25.67 4.51 -10.95
CA VAL A 916 25.39 5.87 -10.47
C VAL A 916 26.44 6.29 -9.45
N SER A 917 27.28 7.27 -9.79
CA SER A 917 28.31 7.78 -8.89
C SER A 917 27.78 8.83 -7.90
N ALA A 918 28.54 9.07 -6.83
CA ALA A 918 28.27 10.14 -5.88
C ALA A 918 28.25 11.52 -6.52
N GLU A 919 29.09 11.73 -7.55
CA GLU A 919 29.14 12.96 -8.33
C GLU A 919 27.84 13.20 -9.09
N MET A 920 27.30 12.16 -9.74
CA MET A 920 26.03 12.25 -10.47
C MET A 920 24.87 12.60 -9.53
N ILE A 921 24.82 12.00 -8.35
CA ILE A 921 23.77 12.30 -7.35
C ILE A 921 23.92 13.74 -6.85
N ARG A 922 25.16 14.19 -6.61
CA ARG A 922 25.44 15.56 -6.16
C ARG A 922 25.09 16.60 -7.24
N GLU A 923 25.39 16.28 -8.49
CA GLU A 923 25.03 17.12 -9.63
C GLU A 923 23.52 17.25 -9.77
N GLU A 924 22.79 16.13 -9.75
CA GLU A 924 21.31 16.13 -9.79
C GLU A 924 20.72 16.93 -8.62
N ARG A 925 21.26 16.74 -7.40
CA ARG A 925 20.82 17.50 -6.23
C ARG A 925 21.05 19.00 -6.41
N ASN A 926 22.18 19.40 -6.97
CA ASN A 926 22.45 20.80 -7.27
C ASN A 926 21.55 21.35 -8.36
N GLN A 927 21.27 20.58 -9.42
CA GLN A 927 20.30 20.96 -10.46
C GLN A 927 18.91 21.20 -9.87
N ILE A 928 18.50 20.40 -8.89
CA ILE A 928 17.23 20.59 -8.18
C ILE A 928 17.25 21.86 -7.33
N LEU A 929 18.27 22.00 -6.47
CA LEU A 929 18.34 23.13 -5.52
C LEU A 929 18.55 24.50 -6.19
N ASP A 930 19.21 24.53 -7.35
CA ASP A 930 19.52 25.75 -8.09
C ASP A 930 18.49 26.04 -9.21
N ALA A 931 17.49 25.17 -9.42
CA ALA A 931 16.52 25.29 -10.50
C ALA A 931 15.76 26.61 -10.48
N GLN A 932 15.48 27.11 -11.68
CA GLN A 932 14.70 28.32 -11.95
C GLN A 932 13.47 27.96 -12.81
N GLN A 933 12.52 28.88 -12.91
CA GLN A 933 11.36 28.70 -13.77
C GLN A 933 11.70 28.42 -15.24
N SER A 934 12.81 28.99 -15.73
CA SER A 934 13.28 28.74 -17.10
C SER A 934 13.60 27.27 -17.33
N ASP A 935 14.14 26.59 -16.32
CA ASP A 935 14.47 25.18 -16.39
C ASP A 935 13.19 24.32 -16.46
N ILE A 936 12.17 24.71 -15.72
CA ILE A 936 10.86 24.04 -15.78
C ILE A 936 10.18 24.26 -17.14
N ARG A 937 10.21 25.48 -17.70
CA ARG A 937 9.65 25.76 -19.04
C ARG A 937 10.35 24.94 -20.13
N ALA A 938 11.67 24.75 -20.02
CA ALA A 938 12.43 23.93 -20.96
C ALA A 938 11.98 22.45 -20.98
N LEU A 939 11.37 21.97 -19.90
CA LEU A 939 10.84 20.60 -19.82
C LEU A 939 9.57 20.39 -20.69
N ALA A 940 9.00 21.45 -21.27
CA ALA A 940 7.95 21.31 -22.28
C ALA A 940 8.39 20.44 -23.47
N ASP A 941 9.67 20.50 -23.84
CA ASP A 941 10.24 19.67 -24.90
C ASP A 941 10.30 18.19 -24.51
N VAL A 942 10.53 17.90 -23.22
CA VAL A 942 10.51 16.52 -22.67
C VAL A 942 9.10 15.94 -22.78
N LEU A 943 8.09 16.69 -22.35
CA LEU A 943 6.69 16.26 -22.40
C LEU A 943 6.18 16.16 -23.83
N GLN A 944 6.58 17.09 -24.71
CA GLN A 944 6.26 16.98 -26.13
C GLN A 944 6.83 15.69 -26.73
N ALA A 945 8.11 15.40 -26.44
CA ALA A 945 8.77 14.17 -26.91
C ALA A 945 8.08 12.90 -26.39
N LEU A 946 7.63 12.91 -25.14
CA LEU A 946 6.88 11.82 -24.55
C LEU A 946 5.52 11.63 -25.22
N LEU A 947 4.74 12.69 -25.37
CA LEU A 947 3.41 12.64 -25.95
C LEU A 947 3.41 12.29 -27.45
N ASP A 948 4.43 12.73 -28.19
CA ASP A 948 4.63 12.39 -29.62
C ASP A 948 4.88 10.90 -29.85
N ALA A 949 5.18 10.13 -28.83
CA ALA A 949 5.25 8.67 -28.93
C ALA A 949 3.88 8.04 -29.22
N HIS A 950 2.79 8.72 -28.82
CA HIS A 950 1.41 8.24 -28.91
C HIS A 950 1.23 6.82 -28.35
N GLU A 951 1.86 6.53 -27.22
CA GLU A 951 1.76 5.25 -26.53
C GLU A 951 0.76 5.37 -25.38
N LEU A 952 -0.21 4.47 -25.34
CA LEU A 952 -1.23 4.44 -24.32
C LEU A 952 -1.67 3.03 -23.96
N CYS A 953 -2.06 2.86 -22.70
CA CYS A 953 -2.77 1.69 -22.23
C CYS A 953 -3.84 2.14 -21.22
N VAL A 954 -5.02 1.55 -21.34
CA VAL A 954 -6.14 1.80 -20.42
C VAL A 954 -6.65 0.49 -19.88
N ILE A 955 -6.83 0.43 -18.57
CA ILE A 955 -7.52 -0.66 -17.88
C ILE A 955 -8.75 -0.06 -17.20
N GLY A 956 -9.96 -0.61 -17.44
CA GLY A 956 -11.14 -0.05 -16.80
C GLY A 956 -12.48 -0.47 -17.40
N SER A 957 -13.47 0.41 -17.30
CA SER A 957 -14.86 0.17 -17.65
C SER A 957 -15.03 -0.32 -19.08
N GLU A 958 -15.75 -1.43 -19.25
CA GLU A 958 -16.11 -1.97 -20.57
C GLU A 958 -16.80 -0.91 -21.44
N GLU A 959 -17.73 -0.12 -20.85
CA GLU A 959 -18.50 0.90 -21.55
C GLU A 959 -17.61 2.02 -22.05
N LYS A 960 -16.76 2.59 -21.20
CA LYS A 960 -15.86 3.69 -21.54
C LYS A 960 -14.82 3.30 -22.60
N ILE A 961 -14.26 2.10 -22.51
CA ILE A 961 -13.32 1.59 -23.51
C ILE A 961 -14.03 1.36 -24.85
N GLU A 962 -15.25 0.82 -24.85
CA GLU A 962 -16.01 0.59 -26.07
C GLU A 962 -16.49 1.90 -26.73
N GLU A 963 -16.89 2.90 -25.94
CA GLU A 963 -17.24 4.25 -26.42
C GLU A 963 -16.05 4.90 -27.15
N GLN A 964 -14.83 4.69 -26.66
CA GLN A 964 -13.60 5.30 -27.18
C GLN A 964 -12.71 4.31 -27.96
N LYS A 965 -13.31 3.29 -28.56
CA LYS A 965 -12.59 2.20 -29.24
C LYS A 965 -11.61 2.66 -30.31
N GLU A 966 -11.85 3.79 -30.96
CA GLU A 966 -10.95 4.33 -31.98
C GLU A 966 -9.59 4.78 -31.42
N MET A 967 -9.45 4.91 -30.09
CA MET A 967 -8.17 5.22 -29.43
C MET A 967 -7.23 4.04 -29.40
N PHE A 968 -7.76 2.82 -29.55
CA PHE A 968 -7.02 1.58 -29.34
C PHE A 968 -6.76 0.84 -30.65
N LEU A 969 -5.59 0.21 -30.71
CA LEU A 969 -5.28 -0.75 -31.78
C LEU A 969 -5.82 -2.15 -31.44
N GLU A 970 -5.86 -2.48 -30.16
CA GLU A 970 -6.38 -3.74 -29.64
C GLU A 970 -7.26 -3.48 -28.42
N ILE A 971 -8.36 -4.23 -28.31
CA ILE A 971 -9.22 -4.25 -27.11
C ILE A 971 -9.34 -5.69 -26.65
N LYS A 972 -9.13 -5.91 -25.34
CA LYS A 972 -9.16 -7.23 -24.69
C LYS A 972 -9.98 -7.16 -23.40
N THR A 973 -10.38 -8.31 -22.88
CA THR A 973 -10.95 -8.47 -21.54
C THR A 973 -9.92 -9.13 -20.62
N LEU A 974 -9.69 -8.57 -19.43
CA LEU A 974 -8.79 -9.12 -18.40
C LEU A 974 -9.51 -10.12 -17.51
#